data_e34ff2dcf39e01a33f45dc579355220e
#
_entry.id   e34ff2dcf39e01a33f45dc579355220e
#
_cell.length_a   1.000
_cell.length_b   1.000
_cell.length_c   1.000
_cell.angle_alpha   90.00
_cell.angle_beta   90.00
_cell.angle_gamma   90.00
#
_symmetry.space_group_name_H-M   'P 1'
#
loop_
_entity.id
_entity.type
_entity.pdbx_description
1 polymer ?
#
loop_
_entity_poly.entity_id
_entity_poly.type
_entity_poly.pdbx_seq_one_letter_code
_entity_poly.pdbx_strand_id
1 'polypeptide(L)'
;MPKDVSPSHFAKEENSLSQALAIKHRVCIQNQPPTRCLSNCAPGTAVVQAKREKYSRKNNPAVILMEKVIAAKKASNLRQHDYYSVEKYDKLSFALSDITPKVFEEGTFKAMPFLKEHVETSPETGKLILPLSVDETVSQEIYRKKQNEKKSIVKGQRTTGMNELIDTGDILASMLQDVFTEVNIYEDDIRFVQSQFLSPIASNGAISFYRYFIEDTTYVDGNKCIQVSFGPNNSRDFGFTGSLYIMADSTFRIAKADISIPIKSTVNYVKRINIAQQFTQLPSGEQVLAKNDMFVLLEAAKFLKTLEVKRYTEYTNYSFSPLSDRLFRFRGNTKIEPDAMMQEDKFWAQHRTEQLTKSEDQTSLFVKRIMNIPGIKPFIWVGKSLIENYVPTSIDEEHPSKIDIGPVNTMITTNPVDGLRFRASAQTTANFNPHFFWRGYLAYGIRDHRWKGMGEMTYSFKKKAYLPMEFPTANLTFSYSYDVGVPSDQYLNTDKDNVFRALTWSSVKHMMYDRSFKLIFDREWEDGLQWKTQLRHSQTEPTYHLFYQPVSHAYQSEPGQPYSITPWGPGSGKNIANLNRNFLTITDLSMTLKYQPGVAYINTKQRRILVNKEAPIYRISHTVGLKGLASDYTYNLTEIGVRKRVWLHSWGRMDFDFAAGAQWNKVPFPLLIMPKANLSYVYEDDMYNLVNNMEFFNDRYAQLMFNWNLHGKIFNRIPLINRLKIREHIGVNVLWGRLTDKNNPDLEQNRNRDDIFVFPGEFQNGTFKPTGYAMNPRIPYVEASFGIHNIFKLVHVDYVRRFTYIDDPAITRWGIRFMVRVIF
;
A
#
# COMPACT_ATOMS: atom_id res chain seq x y z
N MET A 1 -43.62 10.81 28.30
CA MET A 1 -44.24 12.11 27.96
C MET A 1 -43.12 13.15 27.91
N PRO A 2 -42.70 13.62 26.75
CA PRO A 2 -41.81 14.76 26.63
C PRO A 2 -42.60 16.04 26.73
N LYS A 3 -42.07 17.02 27.45
CA LYS A 3 -42.66 18.32 27.64
C LYS A 3 -42.66 19.12 26.34
N ASP A 4 -43.83 19.69 26.01
CA ASP A 4 -44.05 20.60 24.90
C ASP A 4 -43.13 21.83 25.00
N VAL A 5 -42.30 22.01 23.97
CA VAL A 5 -41.57 23.27 23.77
C VAL A 5 -42.46 24.19 22.96
N SER A 6 -42.79 25.34 23.53
CA SER A 6 -43.71 26.30 22.96
C SER A 6 -43.16 26.96 21.69
N PRO A 7 -44.03 27.37 20.73
CA PRO A 7 -43.64 28.00 19.46
C PRO A 7 -42.89 29.34 19.59
N SER A 8 -42.89 29.96 20.77
CA SER A 8 -42.22 31.24 21.03
C SER A 8 -40.68 31.16 21.07
N HIS A 9 -40.10 29.95 21.23
CA HIS A 9 -38.66 29.80 21.24
C HIS A 9 -38.07 29.74 19.79
N PHE A 10 -38.84 29.20 18.86
CA PHE A 10 -38.43 29.12 17.44
C PHE A 10 -38.36 30.50 16.76
N ALA A 11 -39.28 31.36 17.04
CA ALA A 11 -39.32 32.73 16.51
C ALA A 11 -38.13 33.61 17.00
N LYS A 12 -37.62 33.32 18.21
CA LYS A 12 -36.41 34.01 18.71
C LYS A 12 -35.12 33.52 18.11
N GLU A 13 -35.03 32.23 17.77
CA GLU A 13 -33.85 31.68 17.08
C GLU A 13 -33.78 32.07 15.60
N GLU A 14 -34.91 32.14 14.89
CA GLU A 14 -34.99 32.69 13.52
C GLU A 14 -34.56 34.15 13.44
N ASN A 15 -34.96 34.96 14.43
CA ASN A 15 -34.53 36.35 14.49
C ASN A 15 -33.04 36.55 14.80
N SER A 16 -32.44 35.65 15.58
CA SER A 16 -31.02 35.71 15.87
C SER A 16 -30.17 35.27 14.65
N LEU A 17 -30.64 34.31 13.88
CA LEU A 17 -30.02 33.87 12.64
C LEU A 17 -30.20 34.92 11.50
N SER A 18 -31.37 35.53 11.39
CA SER A 18 -31.61 36.58 10.39
C SER A 18 -30.89 37.89 10.73
N GLN A 19 -30.68 38.23 12.00
CA GLN A 19 -29.85 39.38 12.39
C GLN A 19 -28.36 39.12 12.16
N ALA A 20 -27.85 37.91 12.34
CA ALA A 20 -26.49 37.55 11.99
C ALA A 20 -26.24 37.58 10.46
N LEU A 21 -27.22 37.25 9.65
CA LEU A 21 -27.19 37.36 8.18
C LEU A 21 -27.23 38.82 7.67
N ALA A 22 -28.01 39.69 8.34
CA ALA A 22 -28.17 41.07 7.93
C ALA A 22 -26.94 41.98 8.12
N ILE A 23 -25.98 41.56 8.97
CA ILE A 23 -24.75 42.31 9.24
C ILE A 23 -23.64 42.04 8.19
N LYS A 24 -23.76 40.98 7.36
CA LYS A 24 -22.70 40.57 6.42
C LYS A 24 -22.87 41.00 4.94
N HIS A 25 -23.90 41.71 4.57
CA HIS A 25 -24.19 42.06 3.17
C HIS A 25 -23.27 43.13 2.53
N ARG A 26 -22.09 43.40 3.05
CA ARG A 26 -21.13 44.35 2.44
C ARG A 26 -19.66 43.91 2.49
N VAL A 27 -19.33 42.66 2.21
CA VAL A 27 -17.93 42.29 2.02
C VAL A 27 -17.79 41.46 0.75
N CYS A 28 -17.38 42.12 -0.35
CA CYS A 28 -16.85 41.44 -1.50
C CYS A 28 -15.49 40.82 -1.13
N ILE A 29 -15.39 39.49 -1.11
CA ILE A 29 -14.12 38.78 -0.95
C ILE A 29 -13.55 38.57 -2.35
N GLN A 30 -12.62 39.44 -2.78
CA GLN A 30 -11.73 39.17 -3.89
C GLN A 30 -10.53 38.37 -3.37
N ASN A 31 -10.51 37.06 -3.62
CA ASN A 31 -9.34 36.22 -3.52
C ASN A 31 -8.70 36.08 -4.91
N GLN A 32 -8.05 37.13 -5.38
CA GLN A 32 -7.08 37.03 -6.50
C GLN A 32 -5.83 37.80 -6.16
N PRO A 33 -4.64 37.36 -6.60
CA PRO A 33 -3.40 38.11 -6.40
C PRO A 33 -3.42 39.40 -7.26
N PRO A 34 -2.68 40.46 -6.86
CA PRO A 34 -2.78 41.77 -7.49
C PRO A 34 -2.12 41.75 -8.87
N THR A 35 -2.92 41.64 -9.90
CA THR A 35 -2.53 42.08 -11.25
C THR A 35 -3.25 43.39 -11.53
N ARG A 36 -2.43 44.43 -11.74
CA ARG A 36 -2.74 45.78 -12.16
C ARG A 36 -4.12 45.96 -12.82
N CYS A 37 -5.03 46.59 -12.10
CA CYS A 37 -6.04 47.40 -12.71
C CYS A 37 -5.80 48.86 -12.26
N LEU A 38 -5.03 49.60 -13.03
CA LEU A 38 -5.00 51.05 -13.03
C LEU A 38 -6.12 51.51 -13.96
N SER A 39 -7.03 52.24 -13.42
CA SER A 39 -7.94 53.24 -14.02
C SER A 39 -9.42 53.01 -13.68
N ASN A 40 -9.95 54.05 -13.06
CA ASN A 40 -11.35 54.36 -12.75
C ASN A 40 -11.89 53.88 -11.42
N CYS A 41 -11.30 54.37 -10.34
CA CYS A 41 -12.01 54.52 -9.04
C CYS A 41 -12.33 56.01 -8.88
N ALA A 42 -13.62 56.35 -8.72
CA ALA A 42 -14.05 57.67 -8.36
C ALA A 42 -13.42 58.13 -7.02
N PRO A 43 -12.97 59.38 -6.90
CA PRO A 43 -12.35 59.87 -5.66
C PRO A 43 -13.44 60.01 -4.58
N GLY A 44 -13.31 59.25 -3.52
CA GLY A 44 -14.19 59.37 -2.36
C GLY A 44 -14.61 58.06 -1.66
N THR A 45 -14.22 56.88 -2.20
CA THR A 45 -14.59 55.61 -1.51
C THR A 45 -13.54 55.27 -0.44
N ALA A 46 -13.86 55.49 0.84
CA ALA A 46 -13.07 54.99 1.96
C ALA A 46 -13.16 53.48 1.98
N VAL A 47 -12.05 52.80 1.65
CA VAL A 47 -11.93 51.33 1.85
C VAL A 47 -11.72 51.09 3.34
N VAL A 48 -12.81 50.78 4.01
CA VAL A 48 -12.73 50.33 5.41
C VAL A 48 -12.17 48.91 5.38
N GLN A 49 -10.89 48.75 5.63
CA GLN A 49 -10.34 47.43 5.95
C GLN A 49 -10.84 47.04 7.34
N ALA A 50 -11.91 46.23 7.36
CA ALA A 50 -12.34 45.61 8.58
C ALA A 50 -11.17 44.78 9.14
N LYS A 51 -10.73 45.04 10.38
CA LYS A 51 -9.79 44.17 11.09
C LYS A 51 -10.37 42.76 11.04
N ARG A 52 -9.61 41.80 10.50
CA ARG A 52 -9.99 40.38 10.47
C ARG A 52 -10.21 39.96 11.92
N GLU A 53 -11.44 39.74 12.32
CA GLU A 53 -11.75 39.16 13.62
C GLU A 53 -11.10 37.80 13.71
N LYS A 54 -10.48 37.54 14.87
CA LYS A 54 -9.84 36.24 15.16
C LYS A 54 -10.95 35.21 15.28
N TYR A 55 -10.92 34.16 14.45
CA TYR A 55 -11.88 33.06 14.51
C TYR A 55 -12.00 32.51 15.92
N SER A 56 -13.22 32.51 16.46
CA SER A 56 -13.56 31.89 17.74
C SER A 56 -14.59 30.79 17.51
N ARG A 57 -14.45 29.69 18.24
CA ARG A 57 -15.46 28.62 18.24
C ARG A 57 -16.59 28.91 19.25
N LYS A 58 -16.26 29.64 20.33
CA LYS A 58 -17.19 29.93 21.39
C LYS A 58 -18.27 30.87 20.85
N ASN A 59 -19.55 30.48 21.00
CA ASN A 59 -20.73 31.20 20.54
C ASN A 59 -20.75 31.50 19.02
N ASN A 60 -20.06 30.69 18.20
CA ASN A 60 -20.05 30.83 16.75
C ASN A 60 -21.31 30.18 16.16
N PRO A 61 -22.18 30.91 15.46
CA PRO A 61 -23.41 30.35 14.89
C PRO A 61 -23.15 29.19 13.91
N ALA A 62 -22.09 29.27 13.13
CA ALA A 62 -21.72 28.18 12.23
C ALA A 62 -21.31 26.91 12.99
N VAL A 63 -20.62 27.04 14.12
CA VAL A 63 -20.24 25.90 14.97
C VAL A 63 -21.46 25.27 15.59
N ILE A 64 -22.37 26.09 16.15
CA ILE A 64 -23.62 25.64 16.76
C ILE A 64 -24.48 24.88 15.73
N LEU A 65 -24.56 25.39 14.50
CA LEU A 65 -25.27 24.73 13.41
C LEU A 65 -24.61 23.38 13.08
N MET A 66 -23.28 23.34 12.97
CA MET A 66 -22.54 22.11 12.66
C MET A 66 -22.66 21.06 13.77
N GLU A 67 -22.72 21.44 15.03
CA GLU A 67 -23.01 20.53 16.15
C GLU A 67 -24.39 19.86 15.99
N LYS A 68 -25.40 20.61 15.55
CA LYS A 68 -26.75 20.08 15.25
C LYS A 68 -26.69 19.12 14.04
N VAL A 69 -25.95 19.46 12.98
CA VAL A 69 -25.75 18.59 11.80
C VAL A 69 -25.05 17.28 12.19
N ILE A 70 -24.00 17.36 13.00
CA ILE A 70 -23.27 16.17 13.48
C ILE A 70 -24.18 15.29 14.36
N ALA A 71 -25.00 15.88 15.19
CA ALA A 71 -25.97 15.14 16.00
C ALA A 71 -27.03 14.45 15.13
N ALA A 72 -27.53 15.13 14.09
CA ALA A 72 -28.51 14.62 13.16
C ALA A 72 -27.93 13.53 12.17
N LYS A 73 -26.61 13.46 12.01
CA LYS A 73 -25.92 12.53 11.11
C LYS A 73 -26.37 11.08 11.28
N LYS A 74 -26.61 10.64 12.51
CA LYS A 74 -27.02 9.26 12.80
C LYS A 74 -28.37 8.91 12.14
N ALA A 75 -29.31 9.86 12.10
CA ALA A 75 -30.61 9.64 11.49
C ALA A 75 -30.56 9.47 9.97
N SER A 76 -29.53 10.02 9.32
CA SER A 76 -29.31 9.93 7.86
C SER A 76 -28.47 8.71 7.45
N ASN A 77 -28.13 7.81 8.37
CA ASN A 77 -27.29 6.64 8.08
C ASN A 77 -28.15 5.48 7.57
N LEU A 78 -28.02 5.15 6.30
CA LEU A 78 -28.75 4.05 5.65
C LEU A 78 -28.51 2.68 6.32
N ARG A 79 -27.39 2.50 7.03
CA ARG A 79 -27.08 1.25 7.76
C ARG A 79 -27.98 1.04 8.99
N GLN A 80 -28.86 1.98 9.31
CA GLN A 80 -29.86 1.78 10.36
C GLN A 80 -31.03 0.91 9.91
N HIS A 81 -31.31 0.86 8.60
CA HIS A 81 -32.32 -0.01 8.02
C HIS A 81 -31.85 -1.46 8.05
N ASP A 82 -32.78 -2.37 8.24
CA ASP A 82 -32.49 -3.82 8.27
C ASP A 82 -31.96 -4.31 6.92
N TYR A 83 -32.48 -3.74 5.84
CA TYR A 83 -32.06 -3.98 4.46
C TYR A 83 -32.11 -2.68 3.68
N TYR A 84 -31.25 -2.57 2.68
CA TYR A 84 -31.44 -1.65 1.56
C TYR A 84 -30.84 -2.23 0.29
N SER A 85 -31.38 -1.82 -0.85
CA SER A 85 -30.78 -2.01 -2.17
C SER A 85 -30.87 -0.72 -2.96
N VAL A 86 -29.91 -0.52 -3.86
CA VAL A 86 -29.81 0.65 -4.74
C VAL A 86 -29.15 0.23 -6.05
N GLU A 87 -29.63 0.76 -7.17
CA GLU A 87 -28.94 0.67 -8.46
C GLU A 87 -27.93 1.81 -8.57
N LYS A 88 -26.74 1.48 -9.06
CA LYS A 88 -25.65 2.40 -9.21
C LYS A 88 -25.12 2.35 -10.64
N TYR A 89 -25.14 3.49 -11.31
CA TYR A 89 -24.39 3.75 -12.53
C TYR A 89 -23.12 4.48 -12.18
N ASP A 90 -21.99 4.01 -12.69
CA ASP A 90 -20.66 4.56 -12.43
C ASP A 90 -19.91 4.71 -13.74
N LYS A 91 -19.51 5.94 -14.09
CA LYS A 91 -18.72 6.27 -15.27
C LYS A 91 -17.40 6.86 -14.82
N LEU A 92 -16.29 6.28 -15.23
CA LEU A 92 -14.94 6.71 -14.92
C LEU A 92 -14.20 7.02 -16.22
N SER A 93 -13.79 8.26 -16.40
CA SER A 93 -13.08 8.75 -17.60
C SER A 93 -11.67 9.19 -17.24
N PHE A 94 -10.73 8.88 -18.12
CA PHE A 94 -9.34 9.32 -18.06
C PHE A 94 -9.00 10.11 -19.30
N ALA A 95 -8.38 11.28 -19.12
CA ALA A 95 -7.92 12.12 -20.19
C ALA A 95 -6.55 12.74 -19.90
N LEU A 96 -5.72 12.90 -20.94
CA LEU A 96 -4.55 13.76 -20.85
C LEU A 96 -4.98 15.21 -20.92
N SER A 97 -4.53 16.03 -19.97
CA SER A 97 -4.78 17.46 -19.89
C SER A 97 -3.51 18.27 -20.20
N ASP A 98 -3.63 19.60 -20.17
CA ASP A 98 -2.56 20.55 -20.52
C ASP A 98 -2.06 20.40 -21.97
N ILE A 99 -2.97 20.06 -22.90
CA ILE A 99 -2.68 20.00 -24.33
C ILE A 99 -2.75 21.42 -24.88
N THR A 100 -1.66 21.86 -25.51
CA THR A 100 -1.62 23.15 -26.18
C THR A 100 -1.63 22.95 -27.70
N PRO A 101 -2.22 23.82 -28.52
CA PRO A 101 -2.21 23.71 -29.97
C PRO A 101 -0.80 23.53 -30.56
N LYS A 102 0.21 24.14 -29.93
CA LYS A 102 1.62 24.03 -30.34
C LYS A 102 2.17 22.60 -30.29
N VAL A 103 1.63 21.74 -29.42
CA VAL A 103 2.07 20.34 -29.32
C VAL A 103 1.78 19.54 -30.59
N PHE A 104 0.80 19.98 -31.37
CA PHE A 104 0.45 19.37 -32.66
C PHE A 104 1.28 19.96 -33.86
N GLU A 105 1.92 21.09 -33.64
CA GLU A 105 2.74 21.74 -34.66
C GLU A 105 4.22 21.45 -34.44
N GLU A 106 4.64 21.42 -33.18
CA GLU A 106 6.02 21.26 -32.75
C GLU A 106 6.11 20.10 -31.76
N GLY A 107 6.67 18.93 -32.11
CA GLY A 107 6.93 17.88 -31.19
C GLY A 107 6.34 16.50 -31.53
N THR A 108 6.18 15.66 -30.55
CA THR A 108 5.82 14.23 -30.69
C THR A 108 4.47 14.03 -31.39
N PHE A 109 3.52 14.97 -31.23
CA PHE A 109 2.20 14.86 -31.85
C PHE A 109 2.11 15.45 -33.29
N LYS A 110 3.19 16.03 -33.81
CA LYS A 110 3.26 16.46 -35.20
C LYS A 110 3.02 15.31 -36.20
N ALA A 111 3.49 14.12 -35.83
CA ALA A 111 3.29 12.89 -36.61
C ALA A 111 1.85 12.32 -36.51
N MET A 112 0.99 12.94 -35.71
CA MET A 112 -0.32 12.41 -35.36
C MET A 112 -1.44 13.46 -35.56
N PRO A 113 -1.64 13.98 -36.79
CA PRO A 113 -2.61 15.06 -37.02
C PRO A 113 -4.05 14.69 -36.66
N PHE A 114 -4.40 13.40 -36.69
CA PHE A 114 -5.71 12.88 -36.33
C PHE A 114 -6.05 13.08 -34.84
N LEU A 115 -5.05 13.34 -33.97
CA LEU A 115 -5.29 13.64 -32.55
C LEU A 115 -6.13 14.92 -32.39
N LYS A 116 -6.06 15.86 -33.32
CA LYS A 116 -6.85 17.08 -33.26
C LYS A 116 -8.37 16.83 -33.32
N GLU A 117 -8.78 15.73 -33.94
CA GLU A 117 -10.18 15.31 -34.05
C GLU A 117 -10.75 14.76 -32.76
N HIS A 118 -9.87 14.25 -31.85
CA HIS A 118 -10.24 13.64 -30.59
C HIS A 118 -10.01 14.54 -29.37
N VAL A 119 -9.49 15.75 -29.58
CA VAL A 119 -9.31 16.74 -28.51
C VAL A 119 -10.61 17.46 -28.24
N GLU A 120 -10.95 17.57 -26.97
CA GLU A 120 -12.11 18.36 -26.52
C GLU A 120 -11.74 19.32 -25.40
N THR A 121 -12.63 20.24 -25.07
CA THR A 121 -12.41 21.18 -23.97
C THR A 121 -13.02 20.62 -22.68
N SER A 122 -12.18 20.43 -21.64
CA SER A 122 -12.66 20.04 -20.32
C SER A 122 -13.58 21.12 -19.73
N PRO A 123 -14.80 20.78 -19.35
CA PRO A 123 -15.70 21.72 -18.68
C PRO A 123 -15.18 22.15 -17.30
N GLU A 124 -14.36 21.33 -16.64
CA GLU A 124 -13.83 21.58 -15.30
C GLU A 124 -12.62 22.52 -15.28
N THR A 125 -11.80 22.47 -16.33
CA THR A 125 -10.54 23.23 -16.39
C THR A 125 -10.52 24.29 -17.49
N GLY A 126 -11.42 24.20 -18.46
CA GLY A 126 -11.41 25.04 -19.67
C GLY A 126 -10.23 24.75 -20.60
N LYS A 127 -9.46 23.70 -20.34
CA LYS A 127 -8.28 23.31 -21.11
C LYS A 127 -8.62 22.21 -22.11
N LEU A 128 -7.80 22.12 -23.15
CA LEU A 128 -7.90 21.02 -24.08
C LEU A 128 -7.43 19.72 -23.42
N ILE A 129 -8.24 18.69 -23.57
CA ILE A 129 -7.99 17.34 -23.09
C ILE A 129 -8.10 16.33 -24.22
N LEU A 130 -7.41 15.21 -24.06
CA LEU A 130 -7.47 14.06 -24.94
C LEU A 130 -7.99 12.87 -24.14
N PRO A 131 -9.26 12.46 -24.33
CA PRO A 131 -9.80 11.26 -23.69
C PRO A 131 -8.99 10.02 -24.07
N LEU A 132 -8.65 9.21 -23.06
CA LEU A 132 -7.85 8.00 -23.22
C LEU A 132 -8.68 6.73 -22.98
N SER A 133 -9.57 6.76 -22.00
CA SER A 133 -10.33 5.61 -21.57
C SER A 133 -11.60 6.03 -20.86
N VAL A 134 -12.63 5.23 -21.05
CA VAL A 134 -13.89 5.34 -20.31
C VAL A 134 -14.32 3.96 -19.83
N ASP A 135 -14.61 3.86 -18.55
CA ASP A 135 -15.16 2.67 -17.91
C ASP A 135 -16.57 2.97 -17.43
N GLU A 136 -17.52 2.16 -17.82
CA GLU A 136 -18.91 2.24 -17.37
C GLU A 136 -19.28 0.95 -16.61
N THR A 137 -19.93 1.10 -15.47
CA THR A 137 -20.40 -0.03 -14.66
C THR A 137 -21.80 0.25 -14.15
N VAL A 138 -22.68 -0.73 -14.34
CA VAL A 138 -24.01 -0.77 -13.74
C VAL A 138 -24.02 -1.87 -12.70
N SER A 139 -24.32 -1.52 -11.45
CA SER A 139 -24.34 -2.49 -10.35
C SER A 139 -25.55 -2.30 -9.45
N GLN A 140 -25.89 -3.35 -8.72
CA GLN A 140 -26.85 -3.32 -7.64
C GLN A 140 -26.11 -3.49 -6.33
N GLU A 141 -26.14 -2.46 -5.48
CA GLU A 141 -25.62 -2.53 -4.11
C GLU A 141 -26.72 -3.04 -3.19
N ILE A 142 -26.39 -3.99 -2.32
CA ILE A 142 -27.30 -4.59 -1.34
C ILE A 142 -26.66 -4.58 0.04
N TYR A 143 -27.46 -4.35 1.05
CA TYR A 143 -27.04 -4.31 2.45
C TYR A 143 -28.00 -5.05 3.36
N ARG A 144 -27.46 -5.72 4.39
CA ARG A 144 -28.21 -6.29 5.51
C ARG A 144 -27.52 -5.99 6.84
N LYS A 145 -28.31 -5.48 7.80
CA LYS A 145 -27.83 -5.00 9.09
C LYS A 145 -27.35 -6.13 10.00
N LYS A 146 -28.07 -7.24 10.07
CA LYS A 146 -27.78 -8.35 11.00
C LYS A 146 -26.33 -8.82 10.95
N GLN A 147 -25.73 -8.87 9.76
CA GLN A 147 -24.33 -9.24 9.56
C GLN A 147 -23.46 -8.03 9.24
N ASN A 148 -24.01 -6.83 9.22
CA ASN A 148 -23.36 -5.59 8.75
C ASN A 148 -22.68 -5.81 7.39
N GLU A 149 -23.38 -6.43 6.46
CA GLU A 149 -22.83 -6.92 5.19
C GLU A 149 -23.35 -6.07 4.02
N LYS A 150 -22.41 -5.41 3.32
CA LYS A 150 -22.65 -4.68 2.06
C LYS A 150 -22.02 -5.46 0.91
N LYS A 151 -22.81 -5.72 -0.15
CA LYS A 151 -22.33 -6.40 -1.34
C LYS A 151 -22.78 -5.67 -2.61
N SER A 152 -22.04 -5.88 -3.70
CA SER A 152 -22.31 -5.33 -5.03
C SER A 152 -22.46 -6.45 -6.07
N ILE A 153 -23.48 -6.34 -6.90
CA ILE A 153 -23.71 -7.26 -8.03
C ILE A 153 -23.59 -6.43 -9.30
N VAL A 154 -22.53 -6.65 -10.07
CA VAL A 154 -22.27 -5.96 -11.33
C VAL A 154 -23.12 -6.62 -12.42
N LYS A 155 -24.06 -5.87 -12.99
CA LYS A 155 -25.00 -6.28 -14.05
C LYS A 155 -24.51 -5.94 -15.45
N GLY A 156 -23.72 -4.88 -15.57
CA GLY A 156 -23.10 -4.42 -16.82
C GLY A 156 -21.76 -3.78 -16.57
N GLN A 157 -20.77 -4.11 -17.40
CA GLN A 157 -19.46 -3.49 -17.38
C GLN A 157 -18.97 -3.32 -18.82
N ARG A 158 -18.58 -2.08 -19.17
CA ARG A 158 -18.02 -1.74 -20.48
C ARG A 158 -16.80 -0.89 -20.29
N THR A 159 -15.72 -1.28 -20.93
CA THR A 159 -14.46 -0.57 -20.92
C THR A 159 -14.08 -0.22 -22.35
N THR A 160 -13.75 1.06 -22.58
CA THR A 160 -13.32 1.54 -23.89
C THR A 160 -12.01 2.32 -23.75
N GLY A 161 -11.06 2.12 -24.66
CA GLY A 161 -9.84 2.92 -24.75
C GLY A 161 -8.57 2.25 -24.24
N MET A 162 -7.61 3.06 -23.78
CA MET A 162 -6.24 2.64 -23.48
C MET A 162 -6.05 2.04 -22.06
N ASN A 163 -6.97 1.21 -21.61
CA ASN A 163 -6.86 0.62 -20.25
C ASN A 163 -5.55 -0.10 -20.02
N GLU A 164 -5.01 -0.77 -21.03
CA GLU A 164 -3.73 -1.47 -20.90
C GLU A 164 -2.54 -0.54 -20.64
N LEU A 165 -2.58 0.71 -21.11
CA LEU A 165 -1.57 1.72 -20.79
C LEU A 165 -1.73 2.30 -19.38
N ILE A 166 -2.96 2.30 -18.86
CA ILE A 166 -3.28 2.78 -17.53
C ILE A 166 -2.97 1.71 -16.47
N ASP A 167 -3.14 0.43 -16.82
CA ASP A 167 -2.83 -0.71 -15.94
C ASP A 167 -1.33 -0.99 -15.79
N THR A 168 -0.49 -0.31 -16.56
CA THR A 168 0.95 -0.54 -16.52
C THR A 168 1.65 0.38 -15.53
N GLY A 169 2.06 -0.21 -14.42
CA GLY A 169 2.98 0.39 -13.46
C GLY A 169 2.37 0.68 -12.09
N ASP A 170 3.17 0.37 -11.08
CA ASP A 170 2.78 0.47 -9.69
C ASP A 170 2.43 1.88 -9.23
N ILE A 171 3.07 2.89 -9.83
CA ILE A 171 2.82 4.29 -9.50
C ILE A 171 1.41 4.66 -9.95
N LEU A 172 1.08 4.37 -11.20
CA LEU A 172 -0.23 4.71 -11.75
C LEU A 172 -1.33 3.85 -11.12
N ALA A 173 -1.12 2.55 -10.99
CA ALA A 173 -2.06 1.67 -10.30
C ALA A 173 -2.27 2.08 -8.83
N SER A 174 -1.21 2.51 -8.13
CA SER A 174 -1.32 3.04 -6.77
C SER A 174 -2.04 4.39 -6.73
N MET A 175 -1.85 5.25 -7.73
CA MET A 175 -2.58 6.52 -7.86
C MET A 175 -4.07 6.28 -8.09
N LEU A 176 -4.38 5.35 -8.98
CA LEU A 176 -5.76 5.06 -9.37
C LEU A 176 -6.51 4.24 -8.32
N GLN A 177 -5.79 3.51 -7.47
CA GLN A 177 -6.38 2.71 -6.40
C GLN A 177 -7.44 3.47 -5.59
N ASP A 178 -7.16 4.71 -5.24
CA ASP A 178 -8.04 5.55 -4.41
C ASP A 178 -9.09 6.30 -5.23
N VAL A 179 -8.90 6.43 -6.54
CA VAL A 179 -9.93 6.96 -7.45
C VAL A 179 -11.12 6.01 -7.56
N PHE A 180 -10.87 4.70 -7.35
CA PHE A 180 -11.93 3.70 -7.30
C PHE A 180 -12.62 3.63 -5.93
N THR A 181 -12.10 4.31 -4.91
CA THR A 181 -12.72 4.34 -3.57
C THR A 181 -13.84 5.38 -3.56
N GLU A 182 -15.01 4.96 -3.10
CA GLU A 182 -16.16 5.83 -2.94
C GLU A 182 -15.97 6.76 -1.74
N VAL A 183 -16.11 8.05 -1.98
CA VAL A 183 -16.10 9.07 -0.92
C VAL A 183 -17.50 9.20 -0.35
N ASN A 184 -17.65 9.09 0.96
CA ASN A 184 -18.89 9.31 1.67
C ASN A 184 -18.67 10.30 2.82
N ILE A 185 -19.26 11.49 2.72
CA ILE A 185 -19.12 12.54 3.74
C ILE A 185 -19.70 12.14 5.10
N TYR A 186 -20.64 11.21 5.14
CA TYR A 186 -21.26 10.71 6.36
C TYR A 186 -20.37 9.71 7.13
N GLU A 187 -19.30 9.19 6.55
CA GLU A 187 -18.26 8.47 7.31
C GLU A 187 -17.44 9.47 8.15
N ASP A 188 -16.93 9.06 9.29
CA ASP A 188 -16.10 9.94 10.14
C ASP A 188 -14.73 10.16 9.51
N ASP A 189 -14.16 9.12 8.95
CA ASP A 189 -12.88 9.12 8.25
C ASP A 189 -13.06 8.73 6.78
N ILE A 190 -12.68 9.62 5.91
CA ILE A 190 -12.77 9.45 4.46
C ILE A 190 -11.39 9.05 3.95
N ARG A 191 -11.30 7.87 3.37
CA ARG A 191 -10.07 7.42 2.75
C ARG A 191 -9.96 8.01 1.35
N PHE A 192 -8.85 8.69 1.11
CA PHE A 192 -8.52 9.23 -0.20
C PHE A 192 -7.01 9.34 -0.39
N VAL A 193 -6.50 8.96 -1.59
CA VAL A 193 -5.08 9.06 -1.96
C VAL A 193 -4.16 8.42 -0.91
N GLN A 194 -4.44 7.15 -0.55
CA GLN A 194 -3.72 6.34 0.45
C GLN A 194 -3.61 7.01 1.84
N SER A 195 -4.38 8.06 2.07
CA SER A 195 -4.43 8.82 3.32
C SER A 195 -5.85 8.86 3.85
N GLN A 196 -5.99 9.12 5.13
CA GLN A 196 -7.26 9.27 5.78
C GLN A 196 -7.49 10.74 6.08
N PHE A 197 -8.66 11.24 5.69
CA PHE A 197 -9.11 12.61 5.90
C PHE A 197 -10.27 12.60 6.85
N LEU A 198 -10.23 13.48 7.84
CA LEU A 198 -11.35 13.66 8.73
C LEU A 198 -12.52 14.32 7.98
N SER A 199 -13.72 13.75 8.08
CA SER A 199 -14.92 14.37 7.52
C SER A 199 -15.22 15.70 8.21
N PRO A 200 -15.73 16.73 7.49
CA PRO A 200 -16.16 17.97 8.10
C PRO A 200 -17.40 17.79 9.01
N ILE A 201 -18.03 16.63 8.97
CA ILE A 201 -19.12 16.25 9.87
C ILE A 201 -18.79 15.00 10.69
N ALA A 202 -17.49 14.73 10.93
CA ALA A 202 -17.09 13.62 11.78
C ALA A 202 -17.63 13.79 13.20
N SER A 203 -18.11 12.70 13.78
CA SER A 203 -18.69 12.66 15.12
C SER A 203 -17.70 13.13 16.18
N ASN A 204 -16.42 12.79 15.99
CA ASN A 204 -15.33 13.17 16.86
C ASN A 204 -14.29 14.00 16.11
N GLY A 205 -13.91 15.12 16.68
CA GLY A 205 -12.77 15.90 16.19
C GLY A 205 -13.09 16.94 15.10
N ALA A 206 -14.21 16.86 14.37
CA ALA A 206 -14.52 17.80 13.29
C ALA A 206 -14.52 19.27 13.75
N ILE A 207 -15.23 19.57 14.83
CA ILE A 207 -15.32 20.94 15.39
C ILE A 207 -13.94 21.47 15.82
N SER A 208 -13.06 20.60 16.32
CA SER A 208 -11.71 21.00 16.73
C SER A 208 -10.74 21.13 15.56
N PHE A 209 -10.97 20.40 14.49
CA PHE A 209 -10.08 20.35 13.33
C PHE A 209 -10.42 21.40 12.28
N TYR A 210 -11.71 21.67 12.05
CA TYR A 210 -12.19 22.59 11.03
C TYR A 210 -12.59 23.95 11.60
N ARG A 211 -12.65 24.95 10.72
CA ARG A 211 -13.30 26.25 10.88
C ARG A 211 -14.51 26.26 9.98
N TYR A 212 -15.62 26.79 10.49
CA TYR A 212 -16.89 26.87 9.78
C TYR A 212 -17.37 28.30 9.72
N PHE A 213 -17.93 28.69 8.57
CA PHE A 213 -18.46 30.02 8.32
C PHE A 213 -19.79 29.90 7.59
N ILE A 214 -20.84 30.53 8.10
CA ILE A 214 -22.10 30.69 7.38
C ILE A 214 -21.83 31.75 6.30
N GLU A 215 -22.05 31.40 5.03
CA GLU A 215 -21.84 32.28 3.90
C GLU A 215 -23.15 32.95 3.47
N ASP A 216 -24.17 32.17 3.14
CA ASP A 216 -25.43 32.64 2.59
C ASP A 216 -26.56 31.62 2.80
N THR A 217 -27.75 31.99 2.36
CA THR A 217 -28.91 31.11 2.24
C THR A 217 -29.25 30.97 0.76
N THR A 218 -29.28 29.73 0.26
CA THR A 218 -29.54 29.42 -1.13
C THR A 218 -30.59 28.32 -1.27
N TYR A 219 -30.92 27.97 -2.50
CA TYR A 219 -31.86 26.90 -2.80
C TYR A 219 -31.13 25.77 -3.53
N VAL A 220 -31.31 24.52 -3.08
CA VAL A 220 -30.80 23.30 -3.71
C VAL A 220 -32.01 22.40 -3.98
N ASP A 221 -32.29 22.08 -5.24
CA ASP A 221 -33.43 21.27 -5.67
C ASP A 221 -34.78 21.74 -5.06
N GLY A 222 -35.00 23.08 -5.01
CA GLY A 222 -36.19 23.69 -4.46
C GLY A 222 -36.23 23.79 -2.91
N ASN A 223 -35.26 23.20 -2.22
CA ASN A 223 -35.17 23.28 -0.75
C ASN A 223 -34.28 24.45 -0.32
N LYS A 224 -34.77 25.23 0.64
CA LYS A 224 -34.01 26.34 1.26
C LYS A 224 -32.87 25.76 2.09
N CYS A 225 -31.63 26.17 1.83
CA CYS A 225 -30.40 25.67 2.46
C CYS A 225 -29.54 26.80 3.00
N ILE A 226 -28.88 26.56 4.13
CA ILE A 226 -27.83 27.41 4.69
C ILE A 226 -26.51 26.92 4.14
N GLN A 227 -25.78 27.76 3.43
CA GLN A 227 -24.45 27.46 2.92
C GLN A 227 -23.42 27.72 4.01
N VAL A 228 -22.67 26.66 4.38
CA VAL A 228 -21.58 26.71 5.35
C VAL A 228 -20.29 26.35 4.68
N SER A 229 -19.36 27.31 4.58
CA SER A 229 -18.01 27.03 4.13
C SER A 229 -17.16 26.48 5.27
N PHE A 230 -16.23 25.59 4.93
CA PHE A 230 -15.34 24.96 5.90
C PHE A 230 -13.93 24.78 5.38
N GLY A 231 -12.96 24.71 6.30
CA GLY A 231 -11.57 24.38 5.97
C GLY A 231 -10.78 24.03 7.23
N PRO A 232 -9.68 23.26 7.10
CA PRO A 232 -8.87 22.88 8.26
C PRO A 232 -8.21 24.09 8.92
N ASN A 233 -7.96 24.03 10.23
CA ASN A 233 -7.26 25.08 10.95
C ASN A 233 -5.90 25.40 10.36
N ASN A 234 -5.19 24.39 9.90
CA ASN A 234 -3.98 24.52 9.11
C ASN A 234 -4.24 23.95 7.71
N SER A 235 -4.19 24.80 6.70
CA SER A 235 -4.44 24.43 5.28
C SER A 235 -3.40 23.46 4.67
N ARG A 236 -2.35 23.10 5.41
CA ARG A 236 -1.36 22.10 5.02
C ARG A 236 -1.64 20.72 5.60
N ASP A 237 -2.48 20.64 6.63
CA ASP A 237 -2.92 19.36 7.19
C ASP A 237 -3.77 18.59 6.18
N PHE A 238 -3.84 17.27 6.34
CA PHE A 238 -4.70 16.40 5.55
C PHE A 238 -6.15 16.58 5.96
N GLY A 239 -6.83 17.52 5.33
CA GLY A 239 -8.20 17.85 5.57
C GLY A 239 -8.85 18.44 4.32
N PHE A 240 -10.16 18.42 4.28
CA PHE A 240 -10.94 18.98 3.19
C PHE A 240 -11.22 20.47 3.39
N THR A 241 -11.56 21.14 2.31
CA THR A 241 -12.16 22.46 2.29
C THR A 241 -13.34 22.46 1.33
N GLY A 242 -14.31 23.32 1.54
CA GLY A 242 -15.45 23.35 0.64
C GLY A 242 -16.67 24.01 1.29
N SER A 243 -17.86 23.63 0.81
CA SER A 243 -19.14 24.13 1.27
C SER A 243 -20.14 23.01 1.51
N LEU A 244 -20.88 23.11 2.58
CA LEU A 244 -22.01 22.24 2.91
C LEU A 244 -23.28 23.07 2.77
N TYR A 245 -24.29 22.50 2.16
CA TYR A 245 -25.61 23.08 2.00
C TYR A 245 -26.57 22.34 2.91
N ILE A 246 -26.89 22.96 4.05
CA ILE A 246 -27.65 22.35 5.12
C ILE A 246 -29.10 22.80 5.00
N MET A 247 -30.03 21.89 4.98
CA MET A 247 -31.47 22.21 4.91
C MET A 247 -31.88 23.13 6.06
N ALA A 248 -32.52 24.24 5.71
CA ALA A 248 -32.98 25.25 6.67
C ALA A 248 -34.32 24.84 7.31
N ASP A 249 -34.37 23.61 7.79
CA ASP A 249 -35.46 23.00 8.49
C ASP A 249 -34.98 22.39 9.83
N SER A 250 -35.85 21.73 10.56
CA SER A 250 -35.52 21.11 11.85
C SER A 250 -34.70 19.81 11.69
N THR A 251 -34.46 19.33 10.47
CA THR A 251 -33.76 18.05 10.22
C THR A 251 -32.25 18.21 10.20
N PHE A 252 -31.71 19.40 9.88
CA PHE A 252 -30.29 19.73 9.75
C PHE A 252 -29.54 18.78 8.79
N ARG A 253 -30.24 18.23 7.78
CA ARG A 253 -29.67 17.33 6.80
C ARG A 253 -28.90 18.11 5.74
N ILE A 254 -27.92 17.45 5.11
CA ILE A 254 -27.12 18.03 4.03
C ILE A 254 -27.81 17.75 2.71
N ALA A 255 -28.20 18.79 1.97
CA ALA A 255 -28.74 18.64 0.61
C ALA A 255 -27.63 18.48 -0.45
N LYS A 256 -26.50 19.20 -0.26
CA LYS A 256 -25.37 19.15 -1.15
C LYS A 256 -24.06 19.36 -0.38
N ALA A 257 -22.98 18.73 -0.84
CA ALA A 257 -21.64 18.95 -0.31
C ALA A 257 -20.66 19.13 -1.48
N ASP A 258 -20.00 20.29 -1.53
CA ASP A 258 -18.90 20.55 -2.46
C ASP A 258 -17.59 20.49 -1.66
N ILE A 259 -16.74 19.51 -1.97
CA ILE A 259 -15.55 19.18 -1.20
C ILE A 259 -14.33 19.27 -2.09
N SER A 260 -13.26 19.86 -1.59
CA SER A 260 -11.97 19.89 -2.27
C SER A 260 -10.82 19.76 -1.27
N ILE A 261 -9.60 19.64 -1.75
CA ILE A 261 -8.39 19.66 -0.93
C ILE A 261 -7.76 21.06 -1.02
N PRO A 262 -7.32 21.65 0.11
CA PRO A 262 -6.66 22.96 0.07
C PRO A 262 -5.45 22.97 -0.85
N ILE A 263 -5.28 24.01 -1.65
CA ILE A 263 -4.15 24.17 -2.60
C ILE A 263 -2.78 24.03 -1.89
N LYS A 264 -2.71 24.42 -0.60
CA LYS A 264 -1.49 24.33 0.21
C LYS A 264 -1.29 22.98 0.86
N SER A 265 -2.20 22.03 0.68
CA SER A 265 -2.09 20.68 1.24
C SER A 265 -0.80 19.99 0.80
N THR A 266 -0.29 19.14 1.65
CA THR A 266 0.93 18.36 1.39
C THR A 266 0.65 17.04 0.66
N VAL A 267 -0.55 16.84 0.15
CA VAL A 267 -0.88 15.70 -0.72
C VAL A 267 -0.04 15.77 -2.00
N ASN A 268 0.64 14.67 -2.31
CA ASN A 268 1.52 14.60 -3.47
C ASN A 268 0.74 14.29 -4.75
N TYR A 269 1.31 14.68 -5.88
CA TYR A 269 0.84 14.35 -7.24
C TYR A 269 -0.57 14.81 -7.59
N VAL A 270 -1.31 15.36 -6.66
CA VAL A 270 -2.65 15.90 -6.86
C VAL A 270 -2.58 17.41 -6.97
N LYS A 271 -2.99 17.95 -8.12
CA LYS A 271 -3.11 19.39 -8.34
C LYS A 271 -4.44 19.92 -7.84
N ARG A 272 -5.51 19.19 -8.09
CA ARG A 272 -6.89 19.60 -7.77
C ARG A 272 -7.76 18.37 -7.57
N ILE A 273 -8.64 18.46 -6.61
CA ILE A 273 -9.74 17.53 -6.38
C ILE A 273 -10.98 18.36 -6.14
N ASN A 274 -12.05 17.97 -6.80
CA ASN A 274 -13.40 18.46 -6.50
C ASN A 274 -14.31 17.25 -6.39
N ILE A 275 -15.09 17.18 -5.34
CA ILE A 275 -16.10 16.18 -5.11
C ILE A 275 -17.39 16.90 -4.82
N ALA A 276 -18.41 16.67 -5.63
CA ALA A 276 -19.74 17.22 -5.45
C ALA A 276 -20.70 16.06 -5.16
N GLN A 277 -21.30 16.10 -3.97
CA GLN A 277 -22.31 15.12 -3.54
C GLN A 277 -23.65 15.79 -3.42
N GLN A 278 -24.64 15.21 -4.06
CA GLN A 278 -26.02 15.68 -4.04
C GLN A 278 -26.90 14.62 -3.40
N PHE A 279 -27.69 15.06 -2.42
CA PHE A 279 -28.59 14.19 -1.66
C PHE A 279 -30.02 14.52 -2.00
N THR A 280 -30.86 13.51 -2.10
CA THR A 280 -32.30 13.68 -2.34
C THR A 280 -33.09 13.03 -1.22
N GLN A 281 -34.29 13.59 -0.95
CA GLN A 281 -35.22 12.98 -0.02
C GLN A 281 -36.16 12.07 -0.79
N LEU A 282 -36.24 10.82 -0.35
CA LEU A 282 -37.20 9.85 -0.91
C LEU A 282 -38.60 10.14 -0.38
N PRO A 283 -39.66 9.71 -1.09
CA PRO A 283 -41.03 9.82 -0.62
C PRO A 283 -41.29 9.18 0.75
N SER A 284 -40.46 8.19 1.12
CA SER A 284 -40.47 7.51 2.43
C SER A 284 -39.81 8.33 3.55
N GLY A 285 -39.20 9.47 3.21
CA GLY A 285 -38.63 10.42 4.18
C GLY A 285 -37.12 10.26 4.42
N GLU A 286 -36.48 9.20 3.91
CA GLU A 286 -35.02 8.99 4.00
C GLU A 286 -34.31 9.97 3.07
N GLN A 287 -33.15 10.47 3.53
CA GLN A 287 -32.25 11.21 2.70
C GLN A 287 -31.13 10.28 2.19
N VAL A 288 -30.96 10.21 0.90
CA VAL A 288 -30.05 9.31 0.23
C VAL A 288 -29.10 10.07 -0.69
N LEU A 289 -27.94 9.53 -0.93
CA LEU A 289 -27.01 10.04 -1.95
C LEU A 289 -27.61 9.77 -3.34
N ALA A 290 -27.83 10.81 -4.12
CA ALA A 290 -28.37 10.71 -5.49
C ALA A 290 -27.23 10.74 -6.51
N LYS A 291 -26.28 11.69 -6.36
CA LYS A 291 -25.16 11.88 -7.28
C LYS A 291 -23.87 12.12 -6.53
N ASN A 292 -22.77 11.61 -7.09
CA ASN A 292 -21.43 11.84 -6.60
C ASN A 292 -20.50 12.07 -7.81
N ASP A 293 -20.12 13.32 -8.02
CA ASP A 293 -19.21 13.73 -9.08
C ASP A 293 -17.84 13.96 -8.48
N MET A 294 -16.82 13.28 -9.00
CA MET A 294 -15.46 13.45 -8.56
C MET A 294 -14.57 13.82 -9.76
N PHE A 295 -13.85 14.90 -9.59
CA PHE A 295 -12.86 15.39 -10.52
C PHE A 295 -11.49 15.41 -9.86
N VAL A 296 -10.49 14.78 -10.47
CA VAL A 296 -9.11 14.74 -9.95
C VAL A 296 -8.14 15.11 -11.06
N LEU A 297 -7.25 16.04 -10.75
CA LEU A 297 -6.17 16.43 -11.64
C LEU A 297 -4.84 15.94 -11.05
N LEU A 298 -4.22 14.96 -11.71
CA LEU A 298 -2.99 14.29 -11.27
C LEU A 298 -1.79 14.76 -12.07
N GLU A 299 -0.67 15.02 -11.39
CA GLU A 299 0.62 15.35 -12.00
C GLU A 299 1.72 14.47 -11.42
N ALA A 300 2.04 13.36 -12.10
CA ALA A 300 3.06 12.43 -11.63
C ALA A 300 4.47 13.03 -11.69
N ALA A 301 4.81 13.70 -12.76
CA ALA A 301 6.10 14.39 -12.92
C ALA A 301 5.94 15.58 -13.85
N LYS A 302 6.82 16.58 -13.72
CA LYS A 302 6.76 17.80 -14.54
C LYS A 302 6.91 17.56 -16.05
N PHE A 303 7.53 16.48 -16.45
CA PHE A 303 7.71 16.10 -17.87
C PHE A 303 6.55 15.24 -18.40
N LEU A 304 5.71 14.69 -17.52
CA LEU A 304 4.49 13.99 -17.91
C LEU A 304 3.33 14.96 -17.96
N LYS A 305 2.47 14.79 -18.95
CA LYS A 305 1.23 15.55 -19.04
C LYS A 305 0.36 15.27 -17.83
N THR A 306 -0.47 16.24 -17.46
CA THR A 306 -1.40 16.09 -16.35
C THR A 306 -2.50 15.11 -16.76
N LEU A 307 -2.83 14.18 -15.89
CA LEU A 307 -3.94 13.24 -16.05
C LEU A 307 -5.18 13.82 -15.37
N GLU A 308 -6.23 13.99 -16.16
CA GLU A 308 -7.56 14.35 -15.70
C GLU A 308 -8.38 13.07 -15.52
N VAL A 309 -8.95 12.89 -14.34
CA VAL A 309 -9.79 11.76 -14.00
C VAL A 309 -11.13 12.30 -13.55
N LYS A 310 -12.19 11.84 -14.18
CA LYS A 310 -13.59 12.14 -13.82
C LYS A 310 -14.29 10.86 -13.44
N ARG A 311 -15.03 10.89 -12.35
CA ARG A 311 -15.93 9.83 -11.97
C ARG A 311 -17.29 10.42 -11.70
N TYR A 312 -18.26 9.98 -12.45
CA TYR A 312 -19.67 10.28 -12.25
C TYR A 312 -20.36 9.05 -11.71
N THR A 313 -21.05 9.20 -10.59
CA THR A 313 -21.80 8.10 -9.98
C THR A 313 -23.22 8.57 -9.69
N GLU A 314 -24.20 7.83 -10.15
CA GLU A 314 -25.62 8.08 -9.86
C GLU A 314 -26.28 6.87 -9.24
N TYR A 315 -27.08 7.15 -8.21
CA TYR A 315 -27.77 6.14 -7.42
C TYR A 315 -29.27 6.30 -7.63
N THR A 316 -29.91 5.22 -8.08
CA THR A 316 -31.33 5.19 -8.39
C THR A 316 -32.00 3.98 -7.75
N ASN A 317 -33.33 3.96 -7.76
CA ASN A 317 -34.12 2.78 -7.36
C ASN A 317 -33.79 2.27 -5.93
N TYR A 318 -33.69 3.21 -4.97
CA TYR A 318 -33.55 2.84 -3.56
C TYR A 318 -34.77 2.02 -3.08
N SER A 319 -34.51 0.92 -2.39
CA SER A 319 -35.52 0.11 -1.74
C SER A 319 -35.02 -0.36 -0.37
N PHE A 320 -35.91 -0.30 0.62
CA PHE A 320 -35.66 -0.78 1.98
C PHE A 320 -36.44 -2.07 2.29
N SER A 321 -36.98 -2.69 1.29
CA SER A 321 -37.68 -3.97 1.40
C SER A 321 -36.74 -5.10 1.80
N PRO A 322 -37.23 -6.12 2.52
CA PRO A 322 -36.43 -7.30 2.86
C PRO A 322 -35.85 -7.97 1.63
N LEU A 323 -34.56 -8.28 1.70
CA LEU A 323 -33.82 -8.93 0.61
C LEU A 323 -33.63 -10.41 0.91
N SER A 324 -33.68 -11.23 -0.16
CA SER A 324 -33.47 -12.67 -0.05
C SER A 324 -32.02 -12.98 0.36
N ASP A 325 -31.84 -13.90 1.30
CA ASP A 325 -30.51 -14.39 1.71
C ASP A 325 -29.71 -15.00 0.55
N ARG A 326 -30.36 -15.43 -0.52
CA ARG A 326 -29.70 -15.91 -1.74
C ARG A 326 -28.81 -14.87 -2.38
N LEU A 327 -29.18 -13.59 -2.32
CA LEU A 327 -28.41 -12.47 -2.87
C LEU A 327 -27.08 -12.28 -2.15
N PHE A 328 -26.94 -12.72 -0.90
CA PHE A 328 -25.76 -12.60 -0.09
C PHE A 328 -24.86 -13.84 -0.07
N ARG A 329 -25.25 -14.94 -0.72
CA ARG A 329 -24.55 -16.23 -0.63
C ARG A 329 -23.25 -16.32 -1.44
N PHE A 330 -22.94 -15.36 -2.29
CA PHE A 330 -21.67 -15.38 -3.00
C PHE A 330 -20.53 -14.92 -2.07
N ARG A 331 -19.33 -15.44 -2.31
CA ARG A 331 -18.13 -15.07 -1.55
C ARG A 331 -17.61 -13.71 -2.03
N GLY A 332 -16.98 -12.96 -1.11
CA GLY A 332 -16.48 -11.60 -1.38
C GLY A 332 -17.59 -10.55 -1.35
N ASN A 333 -17.19 -9.31 -1.68
CA ASN A 333 -18.08 -8.15 -1.63
C ASN A 333 -18.66 -7.78 -2.99
N THR A 334 -18.11 -8.32 -4.09
CA THR A 334 -18.54 -8.01 -5.45
C THR A 334 -18.71 -9.30 -6.23
N LYS A 335 -19.84 -9.42 -6.92
CA LYS A 335 -20.15 -10.48 -7.89
C LYS A 335 -20.33 -9.83 -9.25
N ILE A 336 -19.63 -10.32 -10.27
CA ILE A 336 -19.85 -9.93 -11.66
C ILE A 336 -20.73 -10.99 -12.30
N GLU A 337 -21.84 -10.59 -12.90
CA GLU A 337 -22.71 -11.50 -13.62
C GLU A 337 -22.02 -12.00 -14.89
N PRO A 338 -22.27 -13.24 -15.33
CA PRO A 338 -21.55 -13.85 -16.47
C PRO A 338 -21.68 -13.07 -17.77
N ASP A 339 -22.80 -12.36 -17.96
CA ASP A 339 -23.15 -11.57 -19.13
C ASP A 339 -22.82 -10.06 -18.96
N ALA A 340 -22.28 -9.66 -17.82
CA ALA A 340 -22.03 -8.23 -17.52
C ALA A 340 -21.16 -7.53 -18.57
N MET A 341 -20.19 -8.23 -19.15
CA MET A 341 -19.32 -7.70 -20.21
C MET A 341 -19.90 -7.83 -21.63
N MET A 342 -21.04 -8.51 -21.79
CA MET A 342 -21.67 -8.79 -23.07
C MET A 342 -22.97 -7.99 -23.26
N GLN A 343 -23.23 -7.00 -22.42
CA GLN A 343 -24.45 -6.21 -22.48
C GLN A 343 -24.55 -5.41 -23.78
N GLU A 344 -25.71 -5.48 -24.41
CA GLU A 344 -26.03 -4.81 -25.67
C GLU A 344 -26.26 -3.30 -25.49
N ASP A 345 -26.18 -2.52 -26.56
CA ASP A 345 -26.42 -1.09 -26.54
C ASP A 345 -27.80 -0.71 -25.97
N LYS A 346 -28.81 -1.57 -26.09
CA LYS A 346 -30.12 -1.36 -25.49
C LYS A 346 -30.05 -1.32 -23.96
N PHE A 347 -29.25 -2.19 -23.34
CA PHE A 347 -29.02 -2.16 -21.89
C PHE A 347 -28.39 -0.83 -21.48
N TRP A 348 -27.33 -0.39 -22.18
CA TRP A 348 -26.66 0.87 -21.89
C TRP A 348 -27.58 2.08 -22.10
N ALA A 349 -28.41 2.07 -23.14
CA ALA A 349 -29.40 3.13 -23.36
C ALA A 349 -30.42 3.26 -22.23
N GLN A 350 -30.72 2.17 -21.51
CA GLN A 350 -31.66 2.18 -20.39
C GLN A 350 -31.01 2.59 -19.04
N HIS A 351 -29.74 2.28 -18.86
CA HIS A 351 -29.08 2.46 -17.55
C HIS A 351 -28.07 3.62 -17.53
N ARG A 352 -27.66 4.10 -18.72
CA ARG A 352 -26.72 5.23 -18.83
C ARG A 352 -27.45 6.53 -18.48
N THR A 353 -27.04 7.15 -17.40
CA THR A 353 -27.62 8.41 -16.92
C THR A 353 -26.82 9.64 -17.38
N GLU A 354 -25.54 9.45 -17.72
CA GLU A 354 -24.70 10.46 -18.33
C GLU A 354 -24.21 10.02 -19.72
N GLN A 355 -24.48 10.84 -20.74
CA GLN A 355 -24.09 10.55 -22.12
C GLN A 355 -22.56 10.61 -22.30
N LEU A 356 -22.04 9.75 -23.16
CA LEU A 356 -20.65 9.85 -23.58
C LEU A 356 -20.46 11.06 -24.49
N THR A 357 -19.30 11.74 -24.34
CA THR A 357 -18.92 12.73 -25.35
C THR A 357 -18.54 12.01 -26.66
N LYS A 358 -18.51 12.76 -27.77
CA LYS A 358 -18.09 12.19 -29.05
C LYS A 358 -16.69 11.59 -29.00
N SER A 359 -15.78 12.24 -28.27
CA SER A 359 -14.39 11.79 -28.12
C SER A 359 -14.31 10.55 -27.22
N GLU A 360 -15.10 10.48 -26.15
CA GLU A 360 -15.22 9.30 -25.30
C GLU A 360 -15.74 8.07 -26.04
N ASP A 361 -16.77 8.24 -26.87
CA ASP A 361 -17.36 7.15 -27.67
C ASP A 361 -16.38 6.63 -28.74
N GLN A 362 -15.55 7.48 -29.29
CA GLN A 362 -14.56 7.12 -30.31
C GLN A 362 -13.20 6.69 -29.77
N THR A 363 -13.03 6.56 -28.44
CA THR A 363 -11.76 6.29 -27.80
C THR A 363 -11.12 4.97 -28.26
N SER A 364 -11.89 3.92 -28.50
CA SER A 364 -11.38 2.63 -29.00
C SER A 364 -10.81 2.72 -30.43
N LEU A 365 -11.46 3.48 -31.32
CA LEU A 365 -10.95 3.73 -32.69
C LEU A 365 -9.67 4.56 -32.65
N PHE A 366 -9.62 5.53 -31.78
CA PHE A 366 -8.47 6.37 -31.53
C PHE A 366 -7.24 5.55 -31.07
N VAL A 367 -7.40 4.65 -30.10
CA VAL A 367 -6.33 3.78 -29.63
C VAL A 367 -5.80 2.89 -30.75
N LYS A 368 -6.69 2.28 -31.55
CA LYS A 368 -6.27 1.48 -32.72
C LYS A 368 -5.44 2.28 -33.72
N ARG A 369 -5.81 3.55 -33.96
CA ARG A 369 -5.02 4.44 -34.84
C ARG A 369 -3.63 4.75 -34.26
N ILE A 370 -3.52 5.03 -32.96
CA ILE A 370 -2.22 5.25 -32.29
C ILE A 370 -1.35 4.01 -32.39
N MET A 371 -1.88 2.84 -32.11
CA MET A 371 -1.11 1.59 -32.11
C MET A 371 -0.58 1.23 -33.51
N ASN A 372 -1.18 1.75 -34.56
CA ASN A 372 -0.73 1.55 -35.93
C ASN A 372 0.36 2.53 -36.40
N ILE A 373 0.75 3.51 -35.57
CA ILE A 373 1.84 4.44 -35.93
C ILE A 373 3.19 3.74 -35.88
N PRO A 374 4.01 3.83 -36.93
CA PRO A 374 5.36 3.27 -36.92
C PRO A 374 6.19 3.83 -35.75
N GLY A 375 6.83 2.96 -34.98
CA GLY A 375 7.69 3.33 -33.85
C GLY A 375 6.95 3.50 -32.49
N ILE A 376 5.63 3.60 -32.44
CA ILE A 376 4.89 3.69 -31.17
C ILE A 376 4.98 2.38 -30.39
N LYS A 377 4.81 1.23 -31.02
CA LYS A 377 4.90 -0.08 -30.35
C LYS A 377 6.25 -0.27 -29.63
N PRO A 378 7.43 -0.07 -30.26
CA PRO A 378 8.71 -0.14 -29.56
C PRO A 378 8.83 0.86 -28.40
N PHE A 379 8.33 2.09 -28.55
CA PHE A 379 8.37 3.08 -27.49
C PHE A 379 7.54 2.64 -26.26
N ILE A 380 6.33 2.18 -26.49
CA ILE A 380 5.47 1.61 -25.44
C ILE A 380 6.13 0.38 -24.79
N TRP A 381 6.74 -0.49 -25.59
CA TRP A 381 7.42 -1.68 -25.12
C TRP A 381 8.57 -1.35 -24.15
N VAL A 382 9.43 -0.39 -24.50
CA VAL A 382 10.51 0.08 -23.62
C VAL A 382 9.93 0.70 -22.34
N GLY A 383 8.94 1.57 -22.48
CA GLY A 383 8.27 2.21 -21.32
C GLY A 383 7.67 1.19 -20.36
N LYS A 384 6.93 0.21 -20.88
CA LYS A 384 6.39 -0.91 -20.10
C LYS A 384 7.48 -1.70 -19.39
N SER A 385 8.53 -2.08 -20.13
CA SER A 385 9.63 -2.88 -19.58
C SER A 385 10.34 -2.19 -18.41
N LEU A 386 10.51 -0.88 -18.49
CA LEU A 386 11.10 -0.08 -17.40
C LEU A 386 10.18 0.03 -16.16
N ILE A 387 8.88 0.18 -16.38
CA ILE A 387 7.90 0.36 -15.31
C ILE A 387 7.59 -0.98 -14.63
N GLU A 388 7.34 -2.03 -15.42
CA GLU A 388 6.98 -3.35 -14.93
C GLU A 388 8.20 -4.15 -14.44
N ASN A 389 9.42 -3.71 -14.77
CA ASN A 389 10.66 -4.43 -14.49
C ASN A 389 10.74 -5.82 -15.18
N TYR A 390 9.91 -5.99 -16.21
CA TYR A 390 9.86 -7.18 -17.06
C TYR A 390 9.75 -6.78 -18.52
N VAL A 391 10.39 -7.54 -19.38
CA VAL A 391 10.37 -7.35 -20.83
C VAL A 391 9.41 -8.35 -21.44
N PRO A 392 8.21 -7.94 -21.88
CA PRO A 392 7.30 -8.85 -22.56
C PRO A 392 7.84 -9.24 -23.94
N THR A 393 7.69 -10.48 -24.33
CA THR A 393 8.14 -10.95 -25.65
C THR A 393 7.24 -10.47 -26.79
N SER A 394 6.06 -9.99 -26.48
CA SER A 394 5.14 -9.36 -27.43
C SER A 394 4.30 -8.30 -26.72
N ILE A 395 3.95 -7.25 -27.46
CA ILE A 395 2.99 -6.22 -27.06
C ILE A 395 1.78 -6.17 -27.97
N ASP A 396 1.69 -7.11 -28.89
CA ASP A 396 0.56 -7.20 -29.81
C ASP A 396 -0.66 -7.76 -29.10
N GLU A 397 -1.84 -7.13 -29.29
CA GLU A 397 -3.09 -7.58 -28.69
C GLU A 397 -3.57 -8.90 -29.31
N GLU A 398 -3.28 -9.11 -30.61
CA GLU A 398 -3.62 -10.36 -31.29
C GLU A 398 -2.70 -11.51 -30.87
N HIS A 399 -1.45 -11.20 -30.51
CA HIS A 399 -0.45 -12.18 -30.08
C HIS A 399 0.18 -11.73 -28.74
N PRO A 400 -0.56 -11.78 -27.63
CA PRO A 400 -0.09 -11.28 -26.34
C PRO A 400 1.12 -12.08 -25.81
N SER A 401 1.95 -11.44 -25.00
CA SER A 401 3.17 -12.03 -24.45
C SER A 401 2.88 -13.36 -23.74
N LYS A 402 3.53 -14.42 -24.18
CA LYS A 402 3.49 -15.75 -23.56
C LYS A 402 4.60 -15.95 -22.54
N ILE A 403 5.69 -15.20 -22.68
CA ILE A 403 6.87 -15.25 -21.82
C ILE A 403 7.32 -13.81 -21.54
N ASP A 404 7.57 -13.50 -20.26
CA ASP A 404 8.17 -12.25 -19.84
C ASP A 404 9.59 -12.51 -19.34
N ILE A 405 10.55 -11.70 -19.79
CA ILE A 405 11.95 -11.76 -19.39
C ILE A 405 12.18 -10.78 -18.24
N GLY A 406 12.74 -11.24 -17.16
CA GLY A 406 13.00 -10.40 -15.97
C GLY A 406 12.83 -11.15 -14.64
N PRO A 407 12.98 -10.46 -13.50
CA PRO A 407 13.09 -8.99 -13.32
C PRO A 407 14.40 -8.41 -13.84
N VAL A 408 14.35 -7.27 -14.54
CA VAL A 408 15.52 -6.63 -15.18
C VAL A 408 16.54 -6.15 -14.15
N ASN A 409 16.07 -5.61 -13.01
CA ASN A 409 16.91 -5.11 -11.93
C ASN A 409 17.68 -6.19 -11.16
N THR A 410 17.52 -7.48 -11.50
CA THR A 410 18.22 -8.60 -10.89
C THR A 410 19.27 -9.22 -11.83
N MET A 411 19.40 -8.70 -13.06
CA MET A 411 20.28 -9.32 -14.06
C MET A 411 21.75 -9.19 -13.71
N ILE A 412 22.14 -8.12 -13.02
CA ILE A 412 23.52 -7.88 -12.59
C ILE A 412 23.50 -7.47 -11.13
N THR A 413 24.22 -8.23 -10.30
CA THR A 413 24.35 -7.96 -8.87
C THR A 413 25.72 -8.38 -8.34
N THR A 414 25.98 -8.19 -7.07
CA THR A 414 27.22 -8.61 -6.41
C THR A 414 26.95 -9.08 -4.98
N ASN A 415 27.69 -10.10 -4.57
CA ASN A 415 27.75 -10.54 -3.17
C ASN A 415 29.14 -11.12 -2.86
N PRO A 416 29.53 -11.29 -1.57
CA PRO A 416 30.86 -11.76 -1.18
C PRO A 416 31.28 -13.11 -1.74
N VAL A 417 30.35 -14.02 -1.98
CA VAL A 417 30.62 -15.38 -2.47
C VAL A 417 30.76 -15.38 -4.00
N ASP A 418 29.77 -14.85 -4.70
CA ASP A 418 29.74 -14.82 -6.17
C ASP A 418 30.73 -13.82 -6.77
N GLY A 419 31.08 -12.77 -6.04
CA GLY A 419 31.66 -11.57 -6.63
C GLY A 419 30.61 -10.88 -7.51
N LEU A 420 30.98 -10.56 -8.75
CA LEU A 420 30.02 -10.11 -9.75
C LEU A 420 29.18 -11.31 -10.21
N ARG A 421 27.86 -11.13 -10.24
CA ARG A 421 26.88 -12.15 -10.58
C ARG A 421 26.02 -11.71 -11.75
N PHE A 422 25.92 -12.56 -12.76
CA PHE A 422 25.02 -12.40 -13.89
C PHE A 422 23.85 -13.37 -13.77
N ARG A 423 22.64 -12.88 -14.03
CA ARG A 423 21.43 -13.67 -13.94
C ARG A 423 20.54 -13.45 -15.15
N ALA A 424 20.01 -14.52 -15.72
CA ALA A 424 18.98 -14.53 -16.75
C ALA A 424 17.72 -15.18 -16.17
N SER A 425 16.60 -14.49 -16.25
CA SER A 425 15.33 -14.92 -15.66
C SER A 425 14.18 -14.77 -16.64
N ALA A 426 13.21 -15.67 -16.57
CA ALA A 426 11.99 -15.61 -17.36
C ALA A 426 10.82 -16.26 -16.63
N GLN A 427 9.59 -15.90 -17.04
CA GLN A 427 8.35 -16.50 -16.56
C GLN A 427 7.33 -16.61 -17.69
N THR A 428 6.49 -17.64 -17.66
CA THR A 428 5.33 -17.76 -18.55
C THR A 428 4.16 -16.98 -18.00
N THR A 429 3.28 -16.56 -18.90
CA THR A 429 2.04 -15.86 -18.57
C THR A 429 0.83 -16.77 -18.84
N ALA A 430 -0.36 -16.33 -18.44
CA ALA A 430 -1.62 -17.03 -18.72
C ALA A 430 -1.91 -17.13 -20.22
N ASN A 431 -1.28 -16.32 -21.07
CA ASN A 431 -1.38 -16.41 -22.53
C ASN A 431 -0.64 -17.64 -23.11
N PHE A 432 0.29 -18.22 -22.33
CA PHE A 432 0.86 -19.53 -22.65
C PHE A 432 -0.10 -20.64 -22.18
N ASN A 433 -0.51 -20.60 -20.93
CA ASN A 433 -1.51 -21.48 -20.37
C ASN A 433 -2.13 -20.84 -19.13
N PRO A 434 -3.47 -20.69 -19.01
CA PRO A 434 -4.11 -19.98 -17.90
C PRO A 434 -4.10 -20.73 -16.55
N HIS A 435 -3.69 -22.00 -16.56
CA HIS A 435 -3.60 -22.85 -15.38
C HIS A 435 -2.19 -23.29 -15.05
N PHE A 436 -1.28 -23.35 -16.02
CA PHE A 436 0.06 -23.89 -15.85
C PHE A 436 1.09 -22.79 -16.11
N PHE A 437 1.92 -22.52 -15.11
CA PHE A 437 2.92 -21.47 -15.12
C PHE A 437 4.29 -22.05 -14.81
N TRP A 438 5.28 -21.50 -15.48
CA TRP A 438 6.68 -21.78 -15.21
C TRP A 438 7.45 -20.48 -15.05
N ARG A 439 8.33 -20.42 -14.04
CA ARG A 439 9.30 -19.34 -13.90
C ARG A 439 10.64 -19.89 -13.45
N GLY A 440 11.71 -19.19 -13.81
CA GLY A 440 13.01 -19.60 -13.36
C GLY A 440 14.10 -18.60 -13.70
N TYR A 441 15.28 -18.89 -13.17
CA TYR A 441 16.49 -18.17 -13.51
C TYR A 441 17.71 -19.08 -13.48
N LEU A 442 18.74 -18.66 -14.23
CA LEU A 442 20.10 -19.16 -14.16
C LEU A 442 21.02 -17.99 -13.82
N ALA A 443 21.96 -18.20 -12.91
CA ALA A 443 22.92 -17.20 -12.49
C ALA A 443 24.32 -17.80 -12.40
N TYR A 444 25.33 -16.98 -12.68
CA TYR A 444 26.74 -17.37 -12.61
C TYR A 444 27.53 -16.35 -11.81
N GLY A 445 28.26 -16.82 -10.79
CA GLY A 445 29.16 -16.00 -9.98
C GLY A 445 30.59 -16.06 -10.54
N ILE A 446 31.22 -14.90 -10.73
CA ILE A 446 32.59 -14.85 -11.29
C ILE A 446 33.64 -15.33 -10.28
N ARG A 447 33.42 -15.12 -8.96
CA ARG A 447 34.40 -15.46 -7.93
C ARG A 447 34.40 -16.94 -7.56
N ASP A 448 33.19 -17.50 -7.36
CA ASP A 448 33.08 -18.91 -6.97
C ASP A 448 32.97 -19.89 -8.14
N HIS A 449 32.84 -19.38 -9.37
CA HIS A 449 32.73 -20.14 -10.62
C HIS A 449 31.62 -21.19 -10.60
N ARG A 450 30.50 -20.92 -9.86
CA ARG A 450 29.40 -21.86 -9.78
C ARG A 450 28.14 -21.33 -10.48
N TRP A 451 27.49 -22.24 -11.18
CA TRP A 451 26.11 -22.01 -11.66
C TRP A 451 25.11 -22.19 -10.55
N LYS A 452 24.18 -21.29 -10.50
CA LYS A 452 23.06 -21.27 -9.55
C LYS A 452 21.78 -21.09 -10.32
N GLY A 453 20.65 -21.46 -9.74
CA GLY A 453 19.40 -21.28 -10.41
C GLY A 453 18.20 -21.71 -9.60
N MET A 454 17.06 -21.34 -10.12
CA MET A 454 15.75 -21.73 -9.59
C MET A 454 14.82 -22.04 -10.75
N GLY A 455 14.09 -23.13 -10.62
CA GLY A 455 12.95 -23.47 -11.49
C GLY A 455 11.72 -23.72 -10.65
N GLU A 456 10.62 -23.14 -11.06
CA GLU A 456 9.34 -23.25 -10.38
C GLU A 456 8.25 -23.54 -11.41
N MET A 457 7.42 -24.54 -11.11
CA MET A 457 6.24 -24.90 -11.86
C MET A 457 5.01 -24.75 -10.96
N THR A 458 4.03 -23.97 -11.39
CA THR A 458 2.81 -23.71 -10.66
C THR A 458 1.60 -24.14 -11.49
N TYR A 459 0.78 -25.01 -10.90
CA TYR A 459 -0.54 -25.31 -11.40
C TYR A 459 -1.58 -24.52 -10.60
N SER A 460 -2.35 -23.67 -11.27
CA SER A 460 -3.45 -22.93 -10.67
C SER A 460 -4.78 -23.63 -10.93
N PHE A 461 -5.49 -23.98 -9.84
CA PHE A 461 -6.83 -24.56 -9.93
C PHE A 461 -7.89 -23.56 -10.42
N LYS A 462 -7.53 -22.27 -10.44
CA LYS A 462 -8.36 -21.20 -10.98
C LYS A 462 -7.70 -20.65 -12.25
N LYS A 463 -8.52 -20.40 -13.28
CA LYS A 463 -8.08 -19.70 -14.47
C LYS A 463 -7.56 -18.32 -14.08
N LYS A 464 -6.37 -17.95 -14.58
CA LYS A 464 -5.74 -16.66 -14.34
C LYS A 464 -5.77 -15.78 -15.57
N ALA A 465 -5.75 -14.48 -15.38
CA ALA A 465 -5.70 -13.52 -16.47
C ALA A 465 -4.26 -13.29 -16.96
N TYR A 466 -3.27 -13.26 -16.05
CA TYR A 466 -1.87 -13.03 -16.41
C TYR A 466 -0.87 -13.88 -15.63
N LEU A 467 -0.88 -13.86 -14.28
CA LEU A 467 0.08 -14.59 -13.43
C LEU A 467 -0.60 -15.42 -12.33
N PRO A 468 0.05 -16.48 -11.83
CA PRO A 468 -0.54 -17.36 -10.82
C PRO A 468 -0.81 -16.69 -9.47
N MET A 469 -0.14 -15.57 -9.17
CA MET A 469 -0.28 -14.85 -7.91
C MET A 469 -1.56 -13.99 -7.80
N GLU A 470 -2.33 -13.85 -8.88
CA GLU A 470 -3.59 -13.10 -8.87
C GLU A 470 -4.52 -13.59 -7.77
N PHE A 471 -5.11 -12.63 -7.05
CA PHE A 471 -6.06 -12.91 -5.97
C PHE A 471 -7.44 -13.32 -6.55
N PRO A 472 -8.11 -14.29 -5.95
CA PRO A 472 -7.65 -15.20 -4.90
C PRO A 472 -6.86 -16.39 -5.47
N THR A 473 -5.78 -16.81 -4.78
CA THR A 473 -4.97 -17.94 -5.22
C THR A 473 -5.61 -19.29 -4.89
N ALA A 474 -5.31 -20.28 -5.71
CA ALA A 474 -5.51 -21.69 -5.43
C ALA A 474 -4.49 -22.46 -6.28
N ASN A 475 -3.29 -22.65 -5.74
CA ASN A 475 -2.14 -23.10 -6.52
C ASN A 475 -1.45 -24.28 -5.87
N LEU A 476 -0.92 -25.17 -6.70
CA LEU A 476 0.07 -26.17 -6.33
C LEU A 476 1.38 -25.83 -7.06
N THR A 477 2.43 -25.58 -6.29
CA THR A 477 3.72 -25.16 -6.84
C THR A 477 4.79 -26.15 -6.46
N PHE A 478 5.55 -26.62 -7.45
CA PHE A 478 6.80 -27.33 -7.27
C PHE A 478 7.96 -26.38 -7.58
N SER A 479 8.95 -26.32 -6.69
CA SER A 479 10.12 -25.45 -6.87
C SER A 479 11.40 -26.23 -6.54
N TYR A 480 12.40 -26.07 -7.40
CA TYR A 480 13.79 -26.43 -7.12
C TYR A 480 14.65 -25.19 -7.15
N SER A 481 15.53 -25.03 -6.18
CA SER A 481 16.51 -23.96 -6.18
C SER A 481 17.88 -24.46 -5.68
N TYR A 482 18.93 -23.94 -6.28
CA TYR A 482 20.30 -24.01 -5.76
C TYR A 482 20.88 -22.62 -5.84
N ASP A 483 21.11 -22.00 -4.69
CA ASP A 483 21.58 -20.62 -4.66
C ASP A 483 22.36 -20.32 -3.38
N VAL A 484 23.08 -19.18 -3.35
CA VAL A 484 23.78 -18.67 -2.18
C VAL A 484 22.95 -17.56 -1.52
N GLY A 485 22.93 -17.52 -0.20
CA GLY A 485 22.19 -16.51 0.55
C GLY A 485 22.56 -16.46 2.02
N VAL A 486 21.87 -15.57 2.73
CA VAL A 486 21.92 -15.45 4.18
C VAL A 486 20.55 -15.79 4.78
N PRO A 487 20.47 -16.20 6.05
CA PRO A 487 19.18 -16.57 6.66
C PRO A 487 18.11 -15.50 6.60
N SER A 488 18.50 -14.22 6.66
CA SER A 488 17.57 -13.10 6.58
C SER A 488 16.95 -12.89 5.19
N ASP A 489 17.51 -13.46 4.13
CA ASP A 489 16.97 -13.31 2.77
C ASP A 489 15.55 -13.86 2.62
N GLN A 490 15.18 -14.85 3.42
CA GLN A 490 13.82 -15.41 3.44
C GLN A 490 12.72 -14.41 3.86
N TYR A 491 13.09 -13.32 4.50
CA TYR A 491 12.16 -12.29 4.98
C TYR A 491 12.04 -11.09 4.04
N LEU A 492 12.81 -11.05 2.96
CA LEU A 492 12.80 -9.95 2.01
C LEU A 492 11.48 -9.89 1.23
N ASN A 493 10.94 -8.69 1.10
CA ASN A 493 9.78 -8.42 0.25
C ASN A 493 10.15 -8.28 -1.23
N THR A 494 11.42 -8.03 -1.51
CA THR A 494 11.98 -7.89 -2.87
C THR A 494 12.97 -9.02 -3.12
N ASP A 495 13.27 -9.30 -4.39
CA ASP A 495 14.28 -10.31 -4.74
C ASP A 495 15.65 -9.92 -4.13
N LYS A 496 16.35 -10.89 -3.57
CA LYS A 496 17.68 -10.69 -2.96
C LYS A 496 18.73 -10.18 -3.95
N ASP A 497 18.59 -10.54 -5.22
CA ASP A 497 19.47 -10.12 -6.31
C ASP A 497 19.14 -8.73 -6.87
N ASN A 498 18.18 -8.00 -6.27
CA ASN A 498 17.91 -6.62 -6.66
C ASN A 498 19.16 -5.75 -6.49
N VAL A 499 19.60 -5.11 -7.58
CA VAL A 499 20.84 -4.31 -7.64
C VAL A 499 20.95 -3.25 -6.55
N PHE A 500 19.83 -2.66 -6.13
CA PHE A 500 19.83 -1.66 -5.06
C PHE A 500 20.13 -2.26 -3.68
N ARG A 501 19.93 -3.57 -3.50
CA ARG A 501 20.23 -4.28 -2.25
C ARG A 501 21.66 -4.79 -2.18
N ALA A 502 22.37 -4.81 -3.27
CA ALA A 502 23.80 -5.14 -3.31
C ALA A 502 24.67 -4.12 -2.55
N LEU A 503 24.13 -2.91 -2.30
CA LEU A 503 24.77 -1.91 -1.45
C LEU A 503 24.51 -2.25 0.02
N THR A 504 25.44 -2.92 0.67
CA THR A 504 25.35 -3.34 2.08
C THR A 504 26.15 -2.45 3.00
N TRP A 505 25.61 -2.18 4.19
CA TRP A 505 26.28 -1.44 5.26
C TRP A 505 27.06 -2.35 6.20
N SER A 506 26.68 -3.63 6.25
CA SER A 506 27.29 -4.65 7.11
C SER A 506 28.11 -5.60 6.25
N SER A 507 29.20 -6.12 6.82
CA SER A 507 29.98 -7.18 6.19
C SER A 507 29.20 -8.50 6.24
N VAL A 508 28.85 -9.01 5.06
CA VAL A 508 28.10 -10.25 4.91
C VAL A 508 29.10 -11.40 4.72
N LYS A 509 29.72 -11.85 5.80
CA LYS A 509 30.75 -12.90 5.74
C LYS A 509 30.18 -14.31 5.86
N HIS A 510 29.07 -14.48 6.60
CA HIS A 510 28.45 -15.77 6.86
C HIS A 510 27.31 -16.00 5.87
N MET A 511 27.62 -16.69 4.79
CA MET A 511 26.66 -17.12 3.77
C MET A 511 26.66 -18.65 3.65
N MET A 512 25.62 -19.19 3.03
CA MET A 512 25.49 -20.61 2.75
C MET A 512 24.91 -20.84 1.36
N TYR A 513 25.28 -21.94 0.73
CA TYR A 513 24.50 -22.45 -0.40
C TYR A 513 23.32 -23.22 0.13
N ASP A 514 22.17 -22.99 -0.43
CA ASP A 514 20.93 -23.72 -0.14
C ASP A 514 20.46 -24.43 -1.41
N ARG A 515 20.37 -25.75 -1.31
CA ARG A 515 19.72 -26.57 -2.33
C ARG A 515 18.39 -27.00 -1.77
N SER A 516 17.31 -26.58 -2.35
CA SER A 516 15.99 -26.89 -1.83
C SER A 516 14.98 -27.33 -2.89
N PHE A 517 14.20 -28.34 -2.51
CA PHE A 517 13.00 -28.78 -3.21
C PHE A 517 11.81 -28.37 -2.34
N LYS A 518 10.81 -27.78 -2.95
CA LYS A 518 9.59 -27.35 -2.25
C LYS A 518 8.36 -27.78 -3.03
N LEU A 519 7.39 -28.35 -2.31
CA LEU A 519 6.03 -28.53 -2.81
C LEU A 519 5.11 -27.65 -1.95
N ILE A 520 4.45 -26.72 -2.60
CA ILE A 520 3.65 -25.69 -1.91
C ILE A 520 2.23 -25.77 -2.41
N PHE A 521 1.29 -25.96 -1.49
CA PHE A 521 -0.13 -25.76 -1.72
C PHE A 521 -0.55 -24.46 -1.06
N ASP A 522 -1.10 -23.52 -1.86
CA ASP A 522 -1.55 -22.21 -1.41
C ASP A 522 -2.97 -21.95 -1.87
N ARG A 523 -3.85 -21.62 -0.92
CA ARG A 523 -5.25 -21.33 -1.19
C ARG A 523 -5.69 -20.11 -0.41
N GLU A 524 -6.23 -19.14 -1.15
CA GLU A 524 -6.89 -17.95 -0.59
C GLU A 524 -8.37 -17.97 -0.87
N TRP A 525 -9.12 -17.43 0.09
CA TRP A 525 -10.56 -17.18 -0.03
C TRP A 525 -10.82 -15.68 0.00
N GLU A 526 -11.90 -15.27 -0.61
CA GLU A 526 -12.30 -13.87 -0.75
C GLU A 526 -12.66 -13.20 0.60
N ASP A 527 -12.94 -14.00 1.64
CA ASP A 527 -13.14 -13.54 3.02
C ASP A 527 -11.83 -13.20 3.77
N GLY A 528 -10.68 -13.39 3.10
CA GLY A 528 -9.35 -13.06 3.62
C GLY A 528 -8.66 -14.18 4.35
N LEU A 529 -9.23 -15.40 4.39
CA LEU A 529 -8.53 -16.56 4.88
C LEU A 529 -7.55 -17.06 3.82
N GLN A 530 -6.31 -17.37 4.23
CA GLN A 530 -5.29 -18.01 3.43
C GLN A 530 -4.74 -19.22 4.18
N TRP A 531 -4.65 -20.33 3.46
CA TRP A 531 -4.00 -21.56 3.93
C TRP A 531 -2.84 -21.87 3.01
N LYS A 532 -1.65 -22.01 3.60
CA LYS A 532 -0.44 -22.43 2.89
C LYS A 532 0.17 -23.62 3.60
N THR A 533 0.40 -24.70 2.85
CA THR A 533 1.15 -25.88 3.29
C THR A 533 2.37 -26.06 2.41
N GLN A 534 3.52 -26.28 3.00
CA GLN A 534 4.78 -26.45 2.29
C GLN A 534 5.52 -27.67 2.83
N LEU A 535 5.81 -28.61 1.94
CA LEU A 535 6.82 -29.65 2.16
C LEU A 535 8.12 -29.16 1.57
N ARG A 536 9.18 -29.11 2.38
CA ARG A 536 10.51 -28.68 1.95
C ARG A 536 11.54 -29.76 2.26
N HIS A 537 12.41 -30.04 1.29
CA HIS A 537 13.66 -30.75 1.48
C HIS A 537 14.79 -29.78 1.15
N SER A 538 15.67 -29.51 2.10
CA SER A 538 16.73 -28.51 1.95
C SER A 538 18.05 -29.09 2.44
N GLN A 539 19.11 -28.82 1.68
CA GLN A 539 20.47 -29.13 2.04
C GLN A 539 21.29 -27.84 2.00
N THR A 540 21.78 -27.41 3.17
CA THR A 540 22.62 -26.22 3.29
C THR A 540 24.08 -26.59 3.39
N GLU A 541 24.92 -25.93 2.59
CA GLU A 541 26.37 -26.06 2.55
C GLU A 541 26.99 -24.74 3.04
N PRO A 542 27.81 -24.73 4.11
CA PRO A 542 28.45 -23.52 4.59
C PRO A 542 29.48 -22.98 3.58
N THR A 543 29.65 -21.65 3.51
CA THR A 543 30.66 -20.98 2.71
C THR A 543 31.94 -20.70 3.52
N TYR A 544 32.96 -20.04 2.93
CA TYR A 544 34.31 -19.84 3.49
C TYR A 544 34.38 -19.34 4.93
N HIS A 545 33.45 -18.48 5.37
CA HIS A 545 33.44 -17.89 6.71
C HIS A 545 32.43 -18.54 7.63
N LEU A 546 31.63 -19.50 7.14
CA LEU A 546 30.66 -20.24 7.89
C LEU A 546 31.09 -21.71 7.94
N PHE A 547 30.90 -22.35 9.07
CA PHE A 547 31.20 -23.77 9.23
C PHE A 547 30.20 -24.41 10.21
N TYR A 548 29.96 -25.70 10.06
CA TYR A 548 29.10 -26.51 10.91
C TYR A 548 29.97 -27.42 11.76
N GLN A 549 30.61 -26.86 12.80
CA GLN A 549 31.48 -27.62 13.68
C GLN A 549 30.71 -28.06 14.93
N PRO A 550 30.58 -29.39 15.20
CA PRO A 550 30.05 -29.92 16.43
C PRO A 550 30.86 -29.42 17.66
N VAL A 551 30.14 -29.13 18.74
CA VAL A 551 30.79 -28.62 19.98
C VAL A 551 31.79 -29.63 20.55
N SER A 552 31.53 -30.95 20.44
CA SER A 552 32.44 -32.00 20.83
C SER A 552 33.81 -31.97 20.16
N HIS A 553 33.90 -31.39 18.98
CA HIS A 553 35.15 -31.24 18.21
C HIS A 553 35.77 -29.86 18.37
N ALA A 554 35.18 -28.93 19.15
CA ALA A 554 35.70 -27.65 19.49
C ALA A 554 36.47 -27.74 20.81
N TYR A 555 37.76 -27.51 20.79
CA TYR A 555 38.59 -27.57 22.00
C TYR A 555 38.62 -26.22 22.70
N GLN A 556 38.30 -26.20 23.99
CA GLN A 556 38.60 -25.08 24.87
C GLN A 556 39.70 -25.51 25.85
N SER A 557 40.77 -24.74 25.95
CA SER A 557 41.84 -25.03 26.90
C SER A 557 41.36 -24.95 28.37
N GLU A 558 40.46 -23.99 28.65
CA GLU A 558 39.81 -23.81 29.97
C GLU A 558 38.40 -23.26 29.77
N PRO A 559 37.48 -23.44 30.76
CA PRO A 559 36.16 -22.82 30.75
C PRO A 559 36.23 -21.30 30.55
N GLY A 560 35.51 -20.77 29.55
CA GLY A 560 35.50 -19.33 29.23
C GLY A 560 36.64 -18.87 28.35
N GLN A 561 37.58 -19.70 27.96
CA GLN A 561 38.57 -19.39 26.94
C GLN A 561 38.00 -19.53 25.51
N PRO A 562 38.60 -18.87 24.53
CA PRO A 562 38.20 -19.04 23.14
C PRO A 562 38.34 -20.49 22.67
N TYR A 563 37.39 -20.91 21.82
CA TYR A 563 37.46 -22.24 21.20
C TYR A 563 38.67 -22.33 20.27
N SER A 564 39.45 -23.38 20.40
CA SER A 564 40.42 -23.78 19.38
C SER A 564 39.71 -24.46 18.21
N ILE A 565 39.35 -23.72 17.21
CA ILE A 565 38.71 -24.23 16.00
C ILE A 565 39.76 -24.25 14.89
N THR A 566 39.81 -25.33 14.14
CA THR A 566 40.69 -25.41 12.99
C THR A 566 40.10 -24.60 11.83
N PRO A 567 40.80 -23.56 11.32
CA PRO A 567 40.29 -22.79 10.19
C PRO A 567 40.02 -23.67 8.98
N TRP A 568 38.81 -23.49 8.39
CA TRP A 568 38.46 -24.16 7.15
C TRP A 568 38.57 -23.17 6.00
N GLY A 569 39.23 -23.54 4.91
CA GLY A 569 39.29 -22.73 3.71
C GLY A 569 39.99 -23.45 2.56
N PRO A 570 39.66 -23.13 1.32
CA PRO A 570 40.39 -23.63 0.18
C PRO A 570 41.85 -23.15 0.27
N GLY A 571 42.80 -24.09 0.41
CA GLY A 571 44.20 -23.79 0.55
C GLY A 571 44.84 -24.15 1.90
N SER A 572 44.09 -24.52 2.92
CA SER A 572 44.64 -24.91 4.22
C SER A 572 45.37 -26.27 4.22
N GLY A 573 45.28 -27.04 3.13
CA GLY A 573 45.99 -28.31 2.95
C GLY A 573 45.68 -29.43 3.94
N LYS A 574 44.79 -29.15 4.90
CA LYS A 574 44.38 -30.14 5.91
C LYS A 574 43.00 -30.71 5.59
N ASN A 575 42.91 -32.00 5.59
CA ASN A 575 41.67 -32.73 5.34
C ASN A 575 40.76 -32.61 6.60
N ILE A 576 39.99 -31.54 6.67
CA ILE A 576 39.10 -31.20 7.81
C ILE A 576 37.75 -31.94 7.68
N ALA A 577 37.61 -32.77 6.66
CA ALA A 577 36.39 -33.52 6.37
C ALA A 577 35.81 -34.31 7.54
N ASN A 578 36.65 -34.66 8.53
CA ASN A 578 36.27 -35.46 9.68
C ASN A 578 35.81 -34.61 10.89
N LEU A 579 36.05 -33.30 10.91
CA LEU A 579 35.77 -32.44 12.06
C LEU A 579 34.54 -31.53 11.85
N ASN A 580 34.19 -31.21 10.60
CA ASN A 580 33.04 -30.36 10.26
C ASN A 580 32.02 -31.12 9.43
N ARG A 581 30.76 -30.84 9.64
CA ARG A 581 29.74 -31.31 8.73
C ARG A 581 29.76 -30.48 7.46
N ASN A 582 29.83 -31.14 6.31
CA ASN A 582 29.80 -30.48 5.00
C ASN A 582 28.40 -29.95 4.65
N PHE A 583 27.38 -30.59 5.19
CA PHE A 583 25.98 -30.27 4.89
C PHE A 583 25.12 -30.39 6.13
N LEU A 584 24.05 -29.63 6.16
CA LEU A 584 22.90 -29.85 7.04
C LEU A 584 21.70 -30.14 6.13
N THR A 585 21.13 -31.33 6.30
CA THR A 585 19.96 -31.74 5.49
C THR A 585 18.72 -31.74 6.38
N ILE A 586 17.65 -31.11 5.91
CA ILE A 586 16.36 -31.04 6.59
C ILE A 586 15.23 -31.34 5.61
N THR A 587 14.26 -32.10 6.13
CA THR A 587 12.96 -32.28 5.50
C THR A 587 11.90 -31.86 6.49
N ASP A 588 11.09 -30.89 6.10
CA ASP A 588 10.05 -30.33 6.96
C ASP A 588 8.73 -30.10 6.27
N LEU A 589 7.68 -30.13 7.06
CA LEU A 589 6.33 -29.77 6.69
C LEU A 589 5.93 -28.53 7.48
N SER A 590 5.64 -27.44 6.80
CA SER A 590 5.12 -26.23 7.42
C SER A 590 3.67 -25.96 7.00
N MET A 591 2.88 -25.50 7.93
CA MET A 591 1.50 -25.09 7.74
C MET A 591 1.32 -23.68 8.28
N THR A 592 0.80 -22.80 7.44
CA THR A 592 0.54 -21.40 7.79
C THR A 592 -0.92 -21.08 7.51
N LEU A 593 -1.59 -20.55 8.51
CA LEU A 593 -2.90 -19.92 8.39
C LEU A 593 -2.71 -18.41 8.56
N LYS A 594 -3.25 -17.65 7.60
CA LYS A 594 -3.29 -16.19 7.64
C LYS A 594 -4.73 -15.76 7.46
N TYR A 595 -5.18 -14.84 8.31
CA TYR A 595 -6.52 -14.27 8.21
C TYR A 595 -6.43 -12.74 8.15
N GLN A 596 -7.03 -12.16 7.12
CA GLN A 596 -7.06 -10.72 6.87
C GLN A 596 -8.48 -10.30 6.47
N PRO A 597 -9.37 -10.05 7.45
CA PRO A 597 -10.76 -9.70 7.18
C PRO A 597 -10.86 -8.40 6.38
N GLY A 598 -11.72 -8.40 5.36
CA GLY A 598 -11.92 -7.24 4.48
C GLY A 598 -10.76 -6.97 3.52
N VAL A 599 -9.90 -7.96 3.26
CA VAL A 599 -8.83 -7.84 2.27
C VAL A 599 -9.41 -7.60 0.89
N ALA A 600 -8.80 -6.66 0.16
CA ALA A 600 -9.11 -6.41 -1.24
C ALA A 600 -7.79 -6.17 -2.00
N TYR A 601 -7.71 -6.72 -3.20
CA TYR A 601 -6.56 -6.57 -4.09
C TYR A 601 -6.99 -6.05 -5.45
N ILE A 602 -6.13 -5.23 -6.06
CA ILE A 602 -6.15 -4.94 -7.48
C ILE A 602 -5.07 -5.82 -8.11
N ASN A 603 -5.45 -6.67 -9.06
CA ASN A 603 -4.50 -7.49 -9.81
C ASN A 603 -3.96 -6.66 -10.97
N THR A 604 -2.65 -6.45 -11.03
CA THR A 604 -1.93 -5.90 -12.17
C THR A 604 -1.20 -7.03 -12.91
N LYS A 605 -0.60 -6.76 -14.06
CA LYS A 605 0.09 -7.79 -14.83
C LYS A 605 1.19 -8.49 -14.04
N GLN A 606 2.05 -7.73 -13.35
CA GLN A 606 3.23 -8.30 -12.68
C GLN A 606 3.06 -8.51 -11.18
N ARG A 607 2.03 -7.96 -10.57
CA ARG A 607 1.77 -8.07 -9.12
C ARG A 607 0.32 -7.78 -8.75
N ARG A 608 0.00 -8.02 -7.51
CA ARG A 608 -1.26 -7.59 -6.90
C ARG A 608 -0.99 -6.49 -5.87
N ILE A 609 -1.86 -5.49 -5.82
CA ILE A 609 -1.77 -4.35 -4.92
C ILE A 609 -2.83 -4.48 -3.85
N LEU A 610 -2.42 -4.47 -2.59
CA LEU A 610 -3.34 -4.49 -1.46
C LEU A 610 -4.04 -3.13 -1.32
N VAL A 611 -5.36 -3.12 -1.46
CA VAL A 611 -6.20 -1.92 -1.36
C VAL A 611 -6.42 -1.55 0.11
N ASN A 612 -6.93 -2.48 0.91
CA ASN A 612 -7.25 -2.25 2.31
C ASN A 612 -6.06 -2.61 3.21
N LYS A 613 -5.18 -1.63 3.46
CA LYS A 613 -4.02 -1.78 4.35
C LYS A 613 -4.37 -1.67 5.84
N GLU A 614 -5.59 -1.23 6.17
CA GLU A 614 -6.10 -1.12 7.54
C GLU A 614 -6.59 -2.46 8.10
N ALA A 615 -6.94 -3.39 7.22
CA ALA A 615 -7.36 -4.72 7.63
C ALA A 615 -6.26 -5.40 8.46
N PRO A 616 -6.56 -5.85 9.70
CA PRO A 616 -5.58 -6.55 10.52
C PRO A 616 -5.16 -7.85 9.86
N ILE A 617 -3.91 -8.25 10.07
CA ILE A 617 -3.39 -9.52 9.59
C ILE A 617 -3.07 -10.37 10.80
N TYR A 618 -3.70 -11.53 10.91
CA TYR A 618 -3.41 -12.55 11.90
C TYR A 618 -2.71 -13.72 11.21
N ARG A 619 -1.61 -14.20 11.77
CA ARG A 619 -0.85 -15.31 11.23
C ARG A 619 -0.49 -16.30 12.33
N ILE A 620 -0.64 -17.59 12.05
CA ILE A 620 -0.08 -18.67 12.82
C ILE A 620 0.60 -19.64 11.87
N SER A 621 1.80 -20.10 12.24
CA SER A 621 2.51 -21.11 11.49
C SER A 621 3.11 -22.16 12.42
N HIS A 622 3.15 -23.40 11.95
CA HIS A 622 3.82 -24.49 12.62
C HIS A 622 4.60 -25.30 11.60
N THR A 623 5.87 -25.55 11.92
CA THR A 623 6.78 -26.33 11.09
C THR A 623 7.28 -27.54 11.86
N VAL A 624 7.20 -28.71 11.23
CA VAL A 624 7.67 -29.99 11.80
C VAL A 624 8.74 -30.57 10.91
N GLY A 625 9.94 -30.77 11.44
CA GLY A 625 11.02 -31.53 10.80
C GLY A 625 11.13 -32.89 11.45
N LEU A 626 11.28 -33.94 10.65
CA LEU A 626 11.32 -35.34 11.13
C LEU A 626 12.63 -36.01 10.75
N LYS A 627 13.46 -36.31 11.74
CA LYS A 627 14.68 -37.12 11.56
C LYS A 627 14.31 -38.48 10.97
N GLY A 628 15.08 -38.93 10.00
CA GLY A 628 14.87 -40.23 9.34
C GLY A 628 14.12 -40.12 7.99
N LEU A 629 13.44 -39.03 7.71
CA LEU A 629 12.86 -38.70 6.38
C LEU A 629 13.82 -37.82 5.60
N ALA A 630 15.04 -38.31 5.35
CA ALA A 630 16.12 -37.51 4.76
C ALA A 630 16.31 -36.17 5.50
N SER A 631 16.27 -36.18 6.82
CA SER A 631 16.48 -35.02 7.70
C SER A 631 17.42 -35.42 8.84
N ASP A 632 18.37 -34.52 9.14
CA ASP A 632 19.34 -34.73 10.23
C ASP A 632 18.72 -34.52 11.62
N TYR A 633 17.66 -33.72 11.71
CA TYR A 633 17.05 -33.27 12.94
C TYR A 633 15.55 -33.44 12.97
N THR A 634 15.03 -33.72 14.18
CA THR A 634 13.62 -33.54 14.50
C THR A 634 13.44 -32.18 15.17
N TYR A 635 12.54 -31.35 14.66
CA TYR A 635 12.24 -30.06 15.25
C TYR A 635 10.80 -29.62 15.06
N ASN A 636 10.35 -28.75 15.96
CA ASN A 636 9.05 -28.13 15.91
C ASN A 636 9.22 -26.63 16.14
N LEU A 637 8.81 -25.82 15.18
CA LEU A 637 8.81 -24.37 15.26
C LEU A 637 7.39 -23.85 15.16
N THR A 638 6.96 -23.10 16.18
CA THR A 638 5.65 -22.45 16.19
C THR A 638 5.84 -20.94 16.19
N GLU A 639 5.14 -20.23 15.31
CA GLU A 639 5.17 -18.78 15.25
C GLU A 639 3.77 -18.20 15.12
N ILE A 640 3.54 -17.08 15.77
CA ILE A 640 2.33 -16.28 15.69
C ILE A 640 2.68 -14.84 15.27
N GLY A 641 1.79 -14.16 14.60
CA GLY A 641 2.00 -12.76 14.22
C GLY A 641 0.69 -12.01 14.07
N VAL A 642 0.75 -10.73 14.42
CA VAL A 642 -0.36 -9.79 14.26
C VAL A 642 0.19 -8.49 13.71
N ARG A 643 -0.38 -8.04 12.56
CA ARG A 643 -0.08 -6.72 11.99
C ARG A 643 -1.35 -5.88 11.98
N LYS A 644 -1.25 -4.62 12.40
CA LYS A 644 -2.37 -3.69 12.42
C LYS A 644 -1.90 -2.29 12.08
N ARG A 645 -2.65 -1.61 11.18
CA ARG A 645 -2.55 -0.18 10.94
C ARG A 645 -3.63 0.53 11.73
N VAL A 646 -3.26 1.64 12.36
CA VAL A 646 -4.15 2.53 13.09
C VAL A 646 -3.96 3.95 12.58
N TRP A 647 -5.06 4.60 12.24
CA TRP A 647 -5.06 6.00 11.86
C TRP A 647 -5.34 6.89 13.07
N LEU A 648 -4.57 7.95 13.20
CA LEU A 648 -4.71 8.95 14.26
C LEU A 648 -5.20 10.30 13.70
N HIS A 649 -6.16 10.27 12.80
CA HIS A 649 -6.68 11.44 12.11
C HIS A 649 -5.57 12.35 11.59
N SER A 650 -5.48 13.61 12.08
CA SER A 650 -4.46 14.57 11.65
C SER A 650 -3.03 14.28 12.14
N TRP A 651 -2.82 13.24 12.96
CA TRP A 651 -1.50 12.78 13.42
C TRP A 651 -0.93 11.64 12.57
N GLY A 652 -1.59 11.36 11.44
CA GLY A 652 -1.12 10.36 10.50
C GLY A 652 -1.47 8.93 10.91
N ARG A 653 -0.57 7.99 10.63
CA ARG A 653 -0.83 6.57 10.83
C ARG A 653 0.29 5.88 11.61
N MET A 654 -0.10 4.90 12.40
CA MET A 654 0.78 3.97 13.09
C MET A 654 0.62 2.57 12.51
N ASP A 655 1.73 1.92 12.24
CA ASP A 655 1.79 0.52 11.82
C ASP A 655 2.45 -0.30 12.93
N PHE A 656 1.78 -1.37 13.38
CA PHE A 656 2.27 -2.30 14.40
C PHE A 656 2.45 -3.68 13.77
N ASP A 657 3.60 -4.30 13.98
CA ASP A 657 3.88 -5.69 13.61
C ASP A 657 4.43 -6.42 14.84
N PHE A 658 3.60 -7.28 15.40
CA PHE A 658 3.96 -8.15 16.52
C PHE A 658 4.17 -9.56 16.01
N ALA A 659 5.24 -10.22 16.42
CA ALA A 659 5.43 -11.65 16.22
C ALA A 659 6.10 -12.29 17.43
N ALA A 660 5.79 -13.56 17.65
CA ALA A 660 6.44 -14.37 18.66
C ALA A 660 6.58 -15.81 18.15
N GLY A 661 7.60 -16.52 18.65
CA GLY A 661 7.82 -17.90 18.23
C GLY A 661 8.67 -18.69 19.20
N ALA A 662 8.58 -20.01 19.04
CA ALA A 662 9.33 -20.96 19.84
C ALA A 662 9.78 -22.17 19.00
N GLN A 663 11.07 -22.44 19.06
CA GLN A 663 11.70 -23.69 18.64
C GLN A 663 11.71 -24.63 19.83
N TRP A 664 10.98 -25.74 19.72
CA TRP A 664 10.72 -26.62 20.87
C TRP A 664 11.80 -27.69 21.14
N ASN A 665 12.60 -28.00 20.13
CA ASN A 665 13.54 -29.11 20.15
C ASN A 665 14.99 -28.67 20.42
N LYS A 666 15.85 -29.65 20.57
CA LYS A 666 17.31 -29.49 20.55
C LYS A 666 17.75 -29.42 19.10
N VAL A 667 18.40 -28.33 18.71
CA VAL A 667 18.79 -28.08 17.32
C VAL A 667 20.10 -27.29 17.26
N PRO A 668 20.89 -27.42 16.17
CA PRO A 668 22.04 -26.56 15.92
C PRO A 668 21.61 -25.16 15.47
N PHE A 669 22.56 -24.20 15.49
CA PHE A 669 22.26 -22.79 15.20
C PHE A 669 21.55 -22.55 13.87
N PRO A 670 21.76 -23.29 12.75
CA PRO A 670 21.02 -23.03 11.52
C PRO A 670 19.50 -23.24 11.63
N LEU A 671 19.06 -23.97 12.64
CA LEU A 671 17.65 -24.23 12.93
C LEU A 671 17.11 -23.40 14.10
N LEU A 672 17.95 -22.55 14.70
CA LEU A 672 17.52 -21.57 15.69
C LEU A 672 16.84 -20.37 15.02
N ILE A 673 16.11 -19.63 15.84
CA ILE A 673 15.43 -18.41 15.39
C ILE A 673 16.44 -17.26 15.35
N MET A 674 16.58 -16.66 14.19
CA MET A 674 17.41 -15.50 13.96
C MET A 674 16.53 -14.29 13.63
N PRO A 675 16.90 -13.07 14.08
CA PRO A 675 16.16 -11.87 13.74
C PRO A 675 16.23 -11.57 12.25
N LYS A 676 15.22 -10.87 11.75
CA LYS A 676 15.11 -10.39 10.36
C LYS A 676 16.08 -9.23 10.14
N ALA A 677 17.34 -9.50 9.85
CA ALA A 677 18.36 -8.48 9.67
C ALA A 677 18.31 -7.85 8.27
N ASN A 678 18.23 -6.54 8.19
CA ASN A 678 18.41 -5.78 6.97
C ASN A 678 19.88 -5.40 6.79
N LEU A 679 20.54 -6.04 5.85
CA LEU A 679 21.97 -5.83 5.61
C LEU A 679 22.28 -4.76 4.56
N SER A 680 21.23 -4.19 3.92
CA SER A 680 21.39 -3.17 2.89
C SER A 680 21.22 -1.74 3.45
N TYR A 681 21.64 -0.75 2.66
CA TYR A 681 21.34 0.65 2.95
C TYR A 681 19.88 1.03 2.69
N VAL A 682 19.11 0.17 2.00
CA VAL A 682 17.69 0.39 1.76
C VAL A 682 16.91 0.09 3.03
N TYR A 683 16.10 1.04 3.52
CA TYR A 683 15.27 0.88 4.71
C TYR A 683 14.15 -0.15 4.48
N GLU A 684 13.96 -1.02 5.47
CA GLU A 684 12.88 -2.00 5.48
C GLU A 684 12.06 -1.86 6.77
N ASP A 685 10.75 -1.66 6.62
CA ASP A 685 9.83 -1.39 7.73
C ASP A 685 9.64 -2.59 8.68
N ASP A 686 9.86 -3.83 8.19
CA ASP A 686 9.59 -5.09 8.90
C ASP A 686 10.86 -5.90 9.18
N MET A 687 12.02 -5.23 9.19
CA MET A 687 13.33 -5.80 9.49
C MET A 687 14.12 -4.91 10.46
N TYR A 688 15.08 -5.51 11.17
CA TYR A 688 16.03 -4.77 12.00
C TYR A 688 17.12 -4.17 11.11
N ASN A 689 17.31 -2.86 11.21
CA ASN A 689 18.18 -2.11 10.32
C ASN A 689 19.64 -1.98 10.82
N LEU A 690 19.93 -2.43 12.06
CA LEU A 690 21.28 -2.41 12.65
C LEU A 690 21.69 -3.75 13.29
N VAL A 691 20.93 -4.82 13.10
CA VAL A 691 21.34 -6.17 13.47
C VAL A 691 22.26 -6.71 12.39
N ASN A 692 23.40 -7.27 12.79
CA ASN A 692 24.33 -7.92 11.87
C ASN A 692 23.84 -9.30 11.44
N ASN A 693 24.42 -9.79 10.35
CA ASN A 693 24.15 -11.14 9.87
C ASN A 693 24.52 -12.18 10.94
N MET A 694 23.57 -13.05 11.31
CA MET A 694 23.74 -14.10 12.30
C MET A 694 24.23 -13.62 13.70
N GLU A 695 23.81 -12.43 14.13
CA GLU A 695 24.24 -11.87 15.39
C GLU A 695 23.58 -12.54 16.60
N PHE A 696 22.26 -12.79 16.54
CA PHE A 696 21.50 -13.37 17.64
C PHE A 696 20.93 -14.73 17.31
N PHE A 697 21.07 -15.67 18.24
CA PHE A 697 20.48 -17.01 18.17
C PHE A 697 19.55 -17.22 19.35
N ASN A 698 18.30 -17.53 19.07
CA ASN A 698 17.26 -17.71 20.06
C ASN A 698 16.47 -18.98 19.75
N ASP A 699 15.94 -19.66 20.78
CA ASP A 699 14.92 -20.66 20.59
C ASP A 699 13.52 -20.17 21.00
N ARG A 700 13.44 -18.98 21.57
CA ARG A 700 12.21 -18.26 21.86
C ARG A 700 12.39 -16.79 21.60
N TYR A 701 11.40 -16.16 21.00
CA TYR A 701 11.42 -14.71 20.75
C TYR A 701 10.04 -14.10 20.83
N ALA A 702 10.02 -12.82 21.10
CA ALA A 702 8.91 -11.91 20.83
C ALA A 702 9.45 -10.61 20.27
N GLN A 703 8.79 -10.07 19.26
CA GLN A 703 9.19 -8.81 18.61
C GLN A 703 8.01 -7.88 18.46
N LEU A 704 8.31 -6.59 18.49
CA LEU A 704 7.40 -5.51 18.15
C LEU A 704 8.13 -4.55 17.20
N MET A 705 7.58 -4.34 16.03
CA MET A 705 8.00 -3.31 15.11
C MET A 705 6.90 -2.26 15.00
N PHE A 706 7.26 -1.03 15.25
CA PHE A 706 6.37 0.11 15.29
C PHE A 706 6.86 1.19 14.34
N ASN A 707 5.98 1.67 13.47
CA ASN A 707 6.26 2.76 12.55
C ASN A 707 5.15 3.81 12.61
N TRP A 708 5.52 5.06 12.84
CA TRP A 708 4.61 6.19 12.87
C TRP A 708 4.96 7.21 11.80
N ASN A 709 4.09 7.35 10.81
CA ASN A 709 4.16 8.41 9.81
C ASN A 709 3.23 9.56 10.22
N LEU A 710 3.82 10.70 10.58
CA LEU A 710 3.08 11.86 11.12
C LEU A 710 2.47 12.76 10.03
N HIS A 711 2.65 12.44 8.76
CA HIS A 711 2.11 13.20 7.61
C HIS A 711 2.48 14.69 7.60
N GLY A 712 3.64 15.03 8.13
CA GLY A 712 4.10 16.42 8.20
C GLY A 712 3.48 17.24 9.34
N LYS A 713 2.90 16.59 10.33
CA LYS A 713 2.17 17.26 11.43
C LYS A 713 2.99 18.33 12.14
N ILE A 714 4.28 18.10 12.32
CA ILE A 714 5.22 19.03 12.96
C ILE A 714 5.84 19.94 11.88
N PHE A 715 6.42 19.37 10.83
CA PHE A 715 7.15 20.12 9.79
C PHE A 715 6.27 21.12 9.03
N ASN A 716 4.99 20.82 8.86
CA ASN A 716 4.02 21.73 8.26
C ASN A 716 3.79 23.02 9.08
N ARG A 717 4.20 23.06 10.35
CA ARG A 717 4.09 24.23 11.23
C ARG A 717 5.33 25.08 11.28
N ILE A 718 6.46 24.53 10.84
CA ILE A 718 7.76 25.23 10.87
C ILE A 718 7.89 26.07 9.58
N PRO A 719 8.04 27.41 9.69
CA PRO A 719 8.28 28.27 8.54
C PRO A 719 9.48 27.79 7.73
N LEU A 720 9.44 27.96 6.41
CA LEU A 720 10.39 27.47 5.40
C LEU A 720 10.36 25.95 5.21
N ILE A 721 10.46 25.12 6.26
CA ILE A 721 10.38 23.65 6.17
C ILE A 721 9.04 23.22 5.54
N ASN A 722 7.97 23.90 5.90
CA ASN A 722 6.63 23.60 5.36
C ASN A 722 6.49 23.75 3.83
N ARG A 723 7.43 24.45 3.16
CA ARG A 723 7.47 24.58 1.69
C ARG A 723 8.06 23.34 1.02
N LEU A 724 8.87 22.58 1.74
CA LEU A 724 9.53 21.38 1.22
C LEU A 724 8.60 20.18 1.14
N LYS A 725 7.43 20.23 1.80
CA LYS A 725 6.44 19.15 1.88
C LYS A 725 7.01 17.83 2.43
N ILE A 726 8.08 17.89 3.19
CA ILE A 726 8.67 16.73 3.86
C ILE A 726 7.82 16.29 5.05
N ARG A 727 7.92 15.00 5.39
CA ARG A 727 7.10 14.35 6.43
C ARG A 727 8.00 13.68 7.45
N GLU A 728 7.60 13.67 8.70
CA GLU A 728 8.28 12.97 9.77
C GLU A 728 7.89 11.50 9.80
N HIS A 729 8.86 10.67 10.09
CA HIS A 729 8.70 9.25 10.36
C HIS A 729 9.43 8.88 11.65
N ILE A 730 8.82 8.05 12.48
CA ILE A 730 9.42 7.49 13.70
C ILE A 730 9.22 5.98 13.65
N GLY A 731 10.32 5.24 13.79
CA GLY A 731 10.31 3.80 13.92
C GLY A 731 10.88 3.35 15.25
N VAL A 732 10.36 2.27 15.82
CA VAL A 732 10.90 1.60 17.00
C VAL A 732 10.78 0.10 16.81
N ASN A 733 11.91 -0.61 16.83
CA ASN A 733 11.96 -2.05 16.72
C ASN A 733 12.51 -2.64 18.02
N VAL A 734 11.77 -3.58 18.61
CA VAL A 734 12.12 -4.25 19.86
C VAL A 734 12.13 -5.76 19.62
N LEU A 735 13.20 -6.43 20.03
CA LEU A 735 13.31 -7.88 20.03
C LEU A 735 13.66 -8.35 21.44
N TRP A 736 12.83 -9.18 21.99
CA TRP A 736 13.17 -10.02 23.14
C TRP A 736 13.51 -11.41 22.64
N GLY A 737 14.63 -11.96 23.12
CA GLY A 737 15.10 -13.30 22.75
C GLY A 737 15.61 -14.08 23.95
N ARG A 738 15.51 -15.39 23.85
CA ARG A 738 16.07 -16.34 24.82
C ARG A 738 16.57 -17.58 24.12
N LEU A 739 17.73 -18.05 24.52
CA LEU A 739 18.23 -19.36 24.17
C LEU A 739 18.21 -20.26 25.44
N THR A 740 17.52 -21.36 25.36
CA THR A 740 17.48 -22.32 26.49
C THR A 740 18.77 -23.12 26.53
N ASP A 741 19.11 -23.61 27.73
CA ASP A 741 20.36 -24.29 27.99
C ASP A 741 20.64 -25.49 27.08
N LYS A 742 19.59 -26.19 26.63
CA LYS A 742 19.68 -27.32 25.71
C LYS A 742 20.26 -27.00 24.34
N ASN A 743 20.15 -25.72 23.90
CA ASN A 743 20.57 -25.25 22.57
C ASN A 743 21.78 -24.30 22.63
N ASN A 744 22.28 -24.01 23.84
CA ASN A 744 23.42 -23.10 24.01
C ASN A 744 24.74 -23.84 23.92
N PRO A 745 25.56 -23.68 22.88
CA PRO A 745 26.83 -24.35 22.70
C PRO A 745 27.89 -23.94 23.75
N ASP A 746 27.75 -22.76 24.38
CA ASP A 746 28.74 -22.20 25.32
C ASP A 746 28.65 -22.82 26.73
N LEU A 747 27.60 -23.60 26.98
CA LEU A 747 27.42 -24.24 28.29
C LEU A 747 28.24 -25.54 28.43
N GLU A 748 28.88 -25.70 29.58
CA GLU A 748 29.71 -26.87 29.92
C GLU A 748 29.00 -28.21 29.72
N GLN A 749 27.71 -28.28 30.06
CA GLN A 749 26.90 -29.47 29.89
C GLN A 749 26.72 -29.90 28.41
N ASN A 750 26.99 -29.04 27.47
CA ASN A 750 26.88 -29.30 26.04
C ASN A 750 28.23 -29.57 25.35
N ARG A 751 29.36 -29.54 26.04
CA ARG A 751 30.72 -29.68 25.47
C ARG A 751 30.97 -30.95 24.65
N ASN A 752 30.34 -32.05 25.07
CA ASN A 752 30.57 -33.36 24.42
C ASN A 752 29.45 -33.69 23.41
N ARG A 753 28.79 -32.66 22.86
CA ARG A 753 27.64 -32.86 21.98
C ARG A 753 28.02 -32.73 20.52
N ASP A 754 27.58 -33.68 19.69
CA ASP A 754 27.74 -33.69 18.23
C ASP A 754 26.56 -33.10 17.48
N ASP A 755 25.43 -32.91 18.19
CA ASP A 755 24.16 -32.51 17.58
C ASP A 755 23.92 -31.00 17.63
N ILE A 756 24.78 -30.22 18.27
CA ILE A 756 24.80 -28.77 18.24
C ILE A 756 26.15 -28.27 17.72
N PHE A 757 26.13 -27.09 17.09
CA PHE A 757 27.32 -26.50 16.49
C PHE A 757 27.74 -25.26 17.26
N VAL A 758 29.05 -24.96 17.25
CA VAL A 758 29.61 -23.70 17.72
C VAL A 758 29.00 -22.55 16.93
N PHE A 759 28.72 -21.43 17.58
CA PHE A 759 28.20 -20.25 16.90
C PHE A 759 29.15 -19.73 15.83
N PRO A 760 28.64 -19.14 14.75
CA PRO A 760 29.47 -18.49 13.73
C PRO A 760 30.35 -17.43 14.34
N GLY A 761 31.54 -17.30 13.81
CA GLY A 761 32.54 -16.33 14.29
C GLY A 761 33.66 -16.09 13.28
N GLU A 762 34.66 -15.36 13.71
CA GLU A 762 35.80 -14.99 12.91
C GLU A 762 37.12 -15.29 13.64
N PHE A 763 38.16 -15.58 12.85
CA PHE A 763 39.49 -15.66 13.37
C PHE A 763 40.14 -14.27 13.45
N GLN A 764 40.46 -13.84 14.66
CA GLN A 764 41.18 -12.63 14.94
C GLN A 764 42.51 -12.97 15.58
N ASN A 765 43.64 -12.63 14.92
CA ASN A 765 44.98 -12.95 15.38
C ASN A 765 45.17 -14.44 15.72
N GLY A 766 44.60 -15.33 14.94
CA GLY A 766 44.71 -16.77 15.16
C GLY A 766 43.74 -17.33 16.22
N THR A 767 42.97 -16.50 16.88
CA THR A 767 41.99 -16.89 17.90
C THR A 767 40.57 -16.79 17.32
N PHE A 768 39.77 -17.83 17.47
CA PHE A 768 38.38 -17.80 17.05
C PHE A 768 37.53 -17.01 18.06
N LYS A 769 36.80 -16.02 17.56
CA LYS A 769 35.81 -15.25 18.33
C LYS A 769 34.42 -15.43 17.71
N PRO A 770 33.44 -15.96 18.46
CA PRO A 770 32.07 -15.97 18.02
C PRO A 770 31.59 -14.53 17.74
N THR A 771 30.92 -14.34 16.61
CA THR A 771 30.20 -13.08 16.26
C THR A 771 28.72 -13.19 16.52
N GLY A 772 28.21 -14.41 16.62
CA GLY A 772 26.84 -14.71 16.98
C GLY A 772 26.77 -15.22 18.44
N TYR A 773 25.73 -14.83 19.16
CA TYR A 773 25.54 -15.17 20.55
C TYR A 773 24.08 -15.26 20.99
N ALA A 774 23.84 -15.88 22.13
CA ALA A 774 22.53 -15.95 22.77
C ALA A 774 22.15 -14.58 23.37
N MET A 775 20.92 -14.15 23.17
CA MET A 775 20.43 -12.94 23.82
C MET A 775 20.27 -13.12 25.33
N ASN A 776 20.54 -12.03 26.08
CA ASN A 776 20.19 -11.98 27.48
C ASN A 776 18.66 -11.82 27.64
N PRO A 777 17.95 -12.74 28.29
CA PRO A 777 16.49 -12.68 28.39
C PRO A 777 15.96 -11.49 29.21
N ARG A 778 16.84 -10.77 29.93
CA ARG A 778 16.48 -9.58 30.71
C ARG A 778 16.67 -8.27 29.94
N ILE A 779 17.38 -8.31 28.81
CA ILE A 779 17.74 -7.13 28.03
C ILE A 779 17.20 -7.29 26.61
N PRO A 780 16.12 -6.61 26.21
CA PRO A 780 15.66 -6.64 24.84
C PRO A 780 16.65 -5.89 23.93
N TYR A 781 16.76 -6.31 22.68
CA TYR A 781 17.36 -5.48 21.65
C TYR A 781 16.40 -4.34 21.30
N VAL A 782 16.91 -3.12 21.21
CA VAL A 782 16.12 -1.93 20.88
C VAL A 782 16.87 -1.08 19.86
N GLU A 783 16.21 -0.77 18.75
CA GLU A 783 16.62 0.26 17.81
C GLU A 783 15.45 1.21 17.55
N ALA A 784 15.76 2.47 17.31
CA ALA A 784 14.78 3.46 16.89
C ALA A 784 15.29 4.24 15.68
N SER A 785 14.35 4.67 14.86
CA SER A 785 14.63 5.51 13.69
C SER A 785 13.85 6.82 13.74
N PHE A 786 14.48 7.86 13.20
CA PHE A 786 13.82 9.11 12.87
C PHE A 786 14.08 9.42 11.40
N GLY A 787 13.00 9.54 10.64
CA GLY A 787 13.02 9.69 9.20
C GLY A 787 12.54 11.05 8.72
N ILE A 788 13.17 11.55 7.67
CA ILE A 788 12.70 12.64 6.84
C ILE A 788 12.24 12.04 5.53
N HIS A 789 10.94 11.91 5.39
CA HIS A 789 10.30 11.30 4.25
C HIS A 789 9.78 12.35 3.26
N ASN A 790 9.45 11.89 2.05
CA ASN A 790 8.87 12.73 1.01
C ASN A 790 9.82 13.79 0.43
N ILE A 791 11.11 13.59 0.52
CA ILE A 791 12.12 14.46 -0.12
C ILE A 791 11.94 14.32 -1.64
N PHE A 792 11.69 15.45 -2.33
CA PHE A 792 11.34 15.48 -3.76
C PHE A 792 10.18 14.55 -4.14
N LYS A 793 9.27 14.24 -3.20
CA LYS A 793 8.11 13.34 -3.33
C LYS A 793 8.44 11.85 -3.53
N LEU A 794 9.69 11.44 -3.46
CA LEU A 794 10.16 10.09 -3.78
C LEU A 794 11.12 9.50 -2.75
N VAL A 795 12.03 10.32 -2.22
CA VAL A 795 13.13 9.83 -1.40
C VAL A 795 12.77 9.94 0.08
N HIS A 796 13.13 8.92 0.82
CA HIS A 796 12.97 8.81 2.26
C HIS A 796 14.33 8.51 2.87
N VAL A 797 14.70 9.20 3.95
CA VAL A 797 15.97 9.03 4.63
C VAL A 797 15.69 8.85 6.10
N ASP A 798 16.15 7.76 6.69
CA ASP A 798 15.98 7.42 8.09
C ASP A 798 17.34 7.32 8.77
N TYR A 799 17.50 8.05 9.87
CA TYR A 799 18.57 7.86 10.81
C TYR A 799 18.14 6.80 11.81
N VAL A 800 18.87 5.70 11.90
CA VAL A 800 18.60 4.58 12.81
C VAL A 800 19.67 4.56 13.89
N ARG A 801 19.25 4.35 15.14
CA ARG A 801 20.13 4.20 16.29
C ARG A 801 19.78 2.97 17.11
N ARG A 802 20.80 2.22 17.46
CA ARG A 802 20.75 1.06 18.36
C ARG A 802 21.02 1.49 19.79
N PHE A 803 20.25 1.00 20.75
CA PHE A 803 20.32 1.43 22.16
C PHE A 803 20.83 0.36 23.11
N THR A 804 20.75 -0.90 22.73
CA THR A 804 21.16 -2.05 23.55
C THR A 804 22.16 -2.92 22.80
N TYR A 805 22.90 -3.78 23.52
CA TYR A 805 23.97 -4.61 22.95
C TYR A 805 25.02 -3.80 22.19
N ILE A 806 25.48 -2.71 22.80
CA ILE A 806 26.39 -1.74 22.20
C ILE A 806 27.81 -1.80 22.80
N ASP A 807 28.10 -2.77 23.65
CA ASP A 807 29.36 -2.84 24.39
C ASP A 807 30.55 -3.23 23.50
N ASP A 808 30.32 -4.03 22.46
CA ASP A 808 31.34 -4.38 21.47
C ASP A 808 31.62 -3.19 20.53
N PRO A 809 32.89 -2.69 20.47
CA PRO A 809 33.28 -1.62 19.56
C PRO A 809 33.05 -1.91 18.08
N ALA A 810 33.02 -3.18 17.69
CA ALA A 810 32.81 -3.61 16.30
C ALA A 810 31.35 -3.45 15.85
N ILE A 811 30.40 -3.24 16.80
CA ILE A 811 28.98 -3.12 16.50
C ILE A 811 28.63 -1.73 15.98
N THR A 812 27.91 -1.68 14.88
CA THR A 812 27.36 -0.45 14.32
C THR A 812 26.22 0.07 15.22
N ARG A 813 26.46 1.20 15.90
CA ARG A 813 25.52 1.82 16.84
C ARG A 813 24.50 2.71 16.18
N TRP A 814 24.77 3.19 14.97
CA TRP A 814 23.88 4.04 14.19
C TRP A 814 24.14 3.90 12.69
N GLY A 815 23.18 4.30 11.89
CA GLY A 815 23.33 4.30 10.45
C GLY A 815 22.26 5.13 9.76
N ILE A 816 22.48 5.45 8.50
CA ILE A 816 21.50 6.11 7.65
C ILE A 816 20.98 5.06 6.66
N ARG A 817 19.67 5.03 6.51
CA ARG A 817 18.98 4.17 5.56
C ARG A 817 18.13 5.04 4.65
N PHE A 818 17.95 4.61 3.42
CA PHE A 818 17.15 5.35 2.46
C PHE A 818 16.21 4.41 1.71
N MET A 819 15.11 4.97 1.28
CA MET A 819 14.10 4.28 0.49
C MET A 819 13.63 5.19 -0.63
N VAL A 820 13.39 4.61 -1.80
CA VAL A 820 12.71 5.28 -2.91
C VAL A 820 11.31 4.68 -3.02
N ARG A 821 10.31 5.46 -2.67
CA ARG A 821 8.91 5.05 -2.69
C ARG A 821 8.01 6.23 -3.01
N VAL A 822 7.04 6.02 -3.87
CA VAL A 822 5.97 6.98 -4.09
C VAL A 822 4.99 6.92 -2.92
N ILE A 823 4.77 8.05 -2.23
CA ILE A 823 3.75 8.22 -1.20
C ILE A 823 2.86 9.38 -1.61
N PHE A 824 1.57 9.16 -1.59
CA PHE A 824 0.56 10.17 -1.89
C PHE A 824 0.22 11.04 -0.69
#